data_fad650713531c08993a75d24ab34893d
#
_entry.id   fad650713531c08993a75d24ab34893d
#
_cell.length_a   1.000
_cell.length_b   1.000
_cell.length_c   1.000
_cell.angle_alpha   90.00
_cell.angle_beta   90.00
_cell.angle_gamma   90.00
#
_symmetry.space_group_name_H-M   'P 1'
#
loop_
_entity.id
_entity.type
_entity.pdbx_description
1 polymer ?
#
loop_
_entity_poly.entity_id
_entity_poly.type
_entity_poly.pdbx_seq_one_letter_code
_entity_poly.pdbx_strand_id
1 'polypeptide(L)'
;MSVSSVFRNNLLKLKNSKINFIFNMSTKVRTPLEKMRKDMREIFLSGVQAVLPRMLIENQIKLSDNNLFVADQMFRISSNVYLIGFGKAVMNMVPGIEKVLGNRLKKGIISVPKGSKETIWKVQDFTNFPNIGGPVEYREGAKDNQPDAESLSTTDDIMDLVEGLKENDTLIVLISGGGSALLCMPRPQLELKEKQEFCKKLQQAGADIKELNIVRKKLSMIKGGGLARIAYPASVISLILSDIVGDPIAEIASGPTVYSPKSPEEVISILKKYELFDDLNWNIKSVLTSKDVDDKFLLDKNDEFRHVKNIIIGNNSIAVEAAKSQALKKGFSPILLRSDIEGNVSDVSSAYVRVVSLMCMVLDKSLDREKFFDIIKKDPILALSAEKVDEIYNIIEEATGKGIMLIGGGEPTVIVQGSGVGGRNQELALRFALDWLENVQESPRLSKYDVIMLSGGTDGQDGPTDAAGAFGYPAIGPIVHDLRNKLRVQLHQAMVERMNEQKAETQVMAGVKIRYHSSTENQTKNDELTNDKCDALALKLGALEKLIPENVIENNDSYNFYTNFKKGKDLLKTGLTGTNVMDLHIICITKQECGCRLDFEIESKCPDPLEEHNLESLVGVDGFERCRIVANSAKDTKLLNLKVLDPNLAESCCTKSNKE
;
A
#
# COMPACT_ATOMS: atom_id res chain seq x y z
N MET A 1 53.87 -21.68 -6.98
CA MET A 1 52.44 -21.53 -7.27
C MET A 1 51.73 -22.74 -6.73
N SER A 2 50.92 -22.58 -5.68
CA SER A 2 50.43 -23.67 -4.84
C SER A 2 49.18 -24.33 -5.45
N VAL A 3 49.10 -25.65 -5.29
CA VAL A 3 48.03 -26.55 -5.76
C VAL A 3 46.63 -26.09 -5.30
N SER A 4 46.54 -25.20 -4.32
CA SER A 4 45.28 -24.67 -3.77
C SER A 4 44.54 -23.67 -4.69
N SER A 5 45.23 -23.02 -5.63
CA SER A 5 44.62 -22.06 -6.56
C SER A 5 43.90 -22.72 -7.75
N VAL A 6 44.37 -23.92 -8.15
CA VAL A 6 43.79 -24.69 -9.26
C VAL A 6 42.48 -25.38 -8.79
N PHE A 7 42.44 -25.83 -7.53
CA PHE A 7 41.22 -26.43 -6.96
C PHE A 7 40.09 -25.43 -6.74
N ARG A 8 40.40 -24.20 -6.32
CA ARG A 8 39.40 -23.13 -6.18
C ARG A 8 38.78 -22.69 -7.52
N ASN A 9 39.60 -22.59 -8.57
CA ASN A 9 39.10 -22.20 -9.90
C ASN A 9 38.25 -23.28 -10.58
N ASN A 10 38.50 -24.57 -10.30
CA ASN A 10 37.69 -25.65 -10.83
C ASN A 10 36.35 -25.82 -10.08
N LEU A 11 36.31 -25.55 -8.78
CA LEU A 11 35.06 -25.52 -8.00
C LEU A 11 34.15 -24.35 -8.40
N LEU A 12 34.70 -23.17 -8.72
CA LEU A 12 33.96 -22.02 -9.24
C LEU A 12 33.41 -22.25 -10.66
N LYS A 13 34.16 -22.94 -11.53
CA LYS A 13 33.68 -23.33 -12.87
C LYS A 13 32.60 -24.40 -12.82
N LEU A 14 32.66 -25.35 -11.89
CA LEU A 14 31.62 -26.35 -11.70
C LEU A 14 30.34 -25.76 -11.06
N LYS A 15 30.44 -24.79 -10.16
CA LYS A 15 29.29 -24.05 -9.65
C LYS A 15 28.61 -23.21 -10.74
N ASN A 16 29.39 -22.51 -11.56
CA ASN A 16 28.83 -21.69 -12.64
C ASN A 16 28.24 -22.52 -13.79
N SER A 17 28.75 -23.72 -14.08
CA SER A 17 28.17 -24.59 -15.10
C SER A 17 26.84 -25.24 -14.64
N LYS A 18 26.71 -25.60 -13.35
CA LYS A 18 25.44 -26.09 -12.80
C LYS A 18 24.38 -24.98 -12.70
N ILE A 19 24.78 -23.75 -12.36
CA ILE A 19 23.89 -22.59 -12.33
C ILE A 19 23.43 -22.24 -13.74
N ASN A 20 24.29 -22.27 -14.76
CA ASN A 20 23.88 -22.02 -16.15
C ASN A 20 23.04 -23.16 -16.77
N PHE A 21 23.21 -24.42 -16.31
CA PHE A 21 22.35 -25.52 -16.77
C PHE A 21 20.95 -25.48 -16.20
N ILE A 22 20.79 -24.93 -15.01
CA ILE A 22 19.46 -24.71 -14.39
C ILE A 22 18.75 -23.50 -15.04
N PHE A 23 19.48 -22.52 -15.58
CA PHE A 23 18.88 -21.33 -16.23
C PHE A 23 18.41 -21.59 -17.67
N ASN A 24 18.90 -22.62 -18.37
CA ASN A 24 18.58 -22.88 -19.79
C ASN A 24 17.50 -23.95 -20.01
N MET A 25 16.86 -24.51 -18.99
CA MET A 25 15.74 -25.44 -19.14
C MET A 25 14.41 -24.88 -18.61
N SER A 26 14.11 -23.61 -18.86
CA SER A 26 12.86 -23.01 -18.41
C SER A 26 12.07 -22.37 -19.55
N THR A 27 11.60 -23.17 -20.48
CA THR A 27 10.24 -22.97 -20.99
C THR A 27 9.25 -23.55 -19.97
N LYS A 28 9.31 -23.07 -18.72
CA LYS A 28 8.33 -23.41 -17.70
C LYS A 28 6.99 -22.86 -18.14
N VAL A 29 6.04 -23.73 -18.39
CA VAL A 29 4.61 -23.37 -18.38
C VAL A 29 4.37 -22.66 -17.05
N ARG A 30 4.11 -21.35 -17.09
CA ARG A 30 3.83 -20.58 -15.88
C ARG A 30 2.57 -21.14 -15.25
N THR A 31 2.61 -21.36 -13.93
CA THR A 31 1.42 -21.80 -13.21
C THR A 31 0.28 -20.82 -13.42
N PRO A 32 -0.98 -21.24 -13.39
CA PRO A 32 -2.14 -20.35 -13.49
C PRO A 32 -2.05 -19.17 -12.50
N LEU A 33 -1.60 -19.41 -11.27
CA LEU A 33 -1.39 -18.39 -10.24
C LEU A 33 -0.34 -17.34 -10.65
N GLU A 34 0.80 -17.75 -11.21
CA GLU A 34 1.83 -16.79 -11.68
C GLU A 34 1.30 -15.90 -12.82
N LYS A 35 0.49 -16.47 -13.71
CA LYS A 35 -0.14 -15.74 -14.80
C LYS A 35 -1.14 -14.71 -14.25
N MET A 36 -1.98 -15.11 -13.29
CA MET A 36 -2.94 -14.20 -12.63
C MET A 36 -2.22 -13.07 -11.89
N ARG A 37 -1.18 -13.37 -11.09
CA ARG A 37 -0.36 -12.34 -10.43
C ARG A 37 0.24 -11.36 -11.43
N LYS A 38 0.73 -11.86 -12.57
CA LYS A 38 1.27 -10.99 -13.63
C LYS A 38 0.17 -10.08 -14.19
N ASP A 39 -0.99 -10.63 -14.52
CA ASP A 39 -2.10 -9.85 -15.05
C ASP A 39 -2.57 -8.79 -14.05
N MET A 40 -2.75 -9.15 -12.79
CA MET A 40 -3.15 -8.21 -11.73
C MET A 40 -2.11 -7.10 -11.50
N ARG A 41 -0.80 -7.46 -11.52
CA ARG A 41 0.28 -6.47 -11.42
C ARG A 41 0.26 -5.49 -12.59
N GLU A 42 0.03 -5.95 -13.81
CA GLU A 42 -0.05 -5.09 -14.99
C GLU A 42 -1.31 -4.18 -14.94
N ILE A 43 -2.42 -4.67 -14.38
CA ILE A 43 -3.63 -3.89 -14.15
C ILE A 43 -3.36 -2.79 -13.10
N PHE A 44 -2.73 -3.13 -11.99
CA PHE A 44 -2.31 -2.18 -10.96
C PHE A 44 -1.40 -1.09 -11.54
N LEU A 45 -0.35 -1.49 -12.27
CA LEU A 45 0.61 -0.56 -12.86
C LEU A 45 -0.04 0.35 -13.92
N SER A 46 -1.06 -0.13 -14.64
CA SER A 46 -1.83 0.72 -15.56
C SER A 46 -2.60 1.82 -14.81
N GLY A 47 -3.17 1.50 -13.64
CA GLY A 47 -3.78 2.50 -12.76
C GLY A 47 -2.78 3.55 -12.28
N VAL A 48 -1.63 3.10 -11.77
CA VAL A 48 -0.54 4.00 -11.33
C VAL A 48 -0.05 4.88 -12.49
N GLN A 49 0.17 4.29 -13.67
CA GLN A 49 0.66 5.03 -14.85
C GLN A 49 -0.30 6.14 -15.28
N ALA A 50 -1.60 5.92 -15.20
CA ALA A 50 -2.60 6.92 -15.59
C ALA A 50 -2.58 8.18 -14.71
N VAL A 51 -2.11 8.06 -13.47
CA VAL A 51 -2.02 9.16 -12.49
C VAL A 51 -0.60 9.66 -12.25
N LEU A 52 0.35 9.23 -13.08
CA LEU A 52 1.67 9.86 -13.05
C LEU A 52 1.54 11.34 -13.43
N PRO A 53 2.16 12.26 -12.68
CA PRO A 53 2.00 13.70 -12.87
C PRO A 53 2.24 14.14 -14.32
N ARG A 54 3.27 13.60 -14.97
CA ARG A 54 3.55 13.87 -16.38
C ARG A 54 2.39 13.45 -17.30
N MET A 55 1.87 12.23 -17.11
CA MET A 55 0.76 11.72 -17.94
C MET A 55 -0.51 12.56 -17.76
N LEU A 56 -0.77 12.99 -16.51
CA LEU A 56 -1.90 13.87 -16.22
C LEU A 56 -1.77 15.20 -16.96
N ILE A 57 -0.59 15.84 -16.94
CA ILE A 57 -0.34 17.10 -17.64
C ILE A 57 -0.45 16.92 -19.16
N GLU A 58 0.24 15.92 -19.74
CA GLU A 58 0.25 15.69 -21.19
C GLU A 58 -1.16 15.36 -21.76
N ASN A 59 -1.98 14.66 -20.99
CA ASN A 59 -3.32 14.24 -21.43
C ASN A 59 -4.38 15.34 -21.25
N GLN A 60 -4.28 16.12 -20.18
CA GLN A 60 -5.36 17.03 -19.75
C GLN A 60 -5.07 18.50 -20.01
N ILE A 61 -3.82 18.90 -20.27
CA ILE A 61 -3.48 20.32 -20.39
C ILE A 61 -2.96 20.64 -21.79
N LYS A 62 -3.62 21.57 -22.44
CA LYS A 62 -3.25 22.02 -23.79
C LYS A 62 -3.38 23.54 -23.88
N LEU A 63 -2.47 24.18 -24.62
CA LEU A 63 -2.51 25.61 -24.90
C LEU A 63 -2.73 25.82 -26.38
N SER A 64 -3.75 26.60 -26.73
CA SER A 64 -3.97 27.10 -28.10
C SER A 64 -4.21 28.59 -28.06
N ASP A 65 -3.33 29.35 -28.66
CA ASP A 65 -3.29 30.81 -28.55
C ASP A 65 -3.28 31.29 -27.10
N ASN A 66 -4.31 32.04 -26.69
CA ASN A 66 -4.48 32.49 -25.30
C ASN A 66 -5.44 31.62 -24.47
N ASN A 67 -5.84 30.45 -24.99
CA ASN A 67 -6.76 29.58 -24.31
C ASN A 67 -6.01 28.37 -23.74
N LEU A 68 -5.96 28.27 -22.44
CA LEU A 68 -5.48 27.08 -21.71
C LEU A 68 -6.67 26.15 -21.49
N PHE A 69 -6.58 24.95 -22.03
CA PHE A 69 -7.53 23.88 -21.79
C PHE A 69 -6.99 23.01 -20.66
N VAL A 70 -7.82 22.79 -19.65
CA VAL A 70 -7.53 21.90 -18.52
C VAL A 70 -8.71 20.94 -18.39
N ALA A 71 -8.49 19.67 -18.67
CA ALA A 71 -9.55 18.68 -18.81
C ALA A 71 -10.62 19.15 -19.84
N ASP A 72 -11.85 19.31 -19.42
CA ASP A 72 -13.00 19.80 -20.19
C ASP A 72 -13.25 21.32 -20.08
N GLN A 73 -12.41 22.05 -19.34
CA GLN A 73 -12.55 23.48 -19.08
C GLN A 73 -11.57 24.32 -19.89
N MET A 74 -12.02 25.50 -20.33
CA MET A 74 -11.21 26.45 -21.07
C MET A 74 -11.02 27.74 -20.27
N PHE A 75 -9.78 28.22 -20.18
CA PHE A 75 -9.39 29.42 -19.48
C PHE A 75 -8.63 30.35 -20.43
N ARG A 76 -9.06 31.60 -20.52
CA ARG A 76 -8.27 32.62 -21.21
C ARG A 76 -7.15 33.06 -20.29
N ILE A 77 -5.92 32.83 -20.71
CA ILE A 77 -4.72 33.22 -19.96
C ILE A 77 -3.97 34.38 -20.63
N SER A 78 -3.20 35.07 -19.83
CA SER A 78 -2.34 36.18 -20.30
C SER A 78 -1.04 35.69 -20.92
N SER A 79 -0.24 36.63 -21.41
CA SER A 79 1.15 36.37 -21.82
C SER A 79 2.12 36.25 -20.64
N ASN A 80 1.69 36.65 -19.44
CA ASN A 80 2.48 36.56 -18.21
C ASN A 80 1.87 35.49 -17.29
N VAL A 81 2.47 34.33 -17.28
CA VAL A 81 2.09 33.24 -16.44
C VAL A 81 3.17 33.00 -15.38
N TYR A 82 2.75 32.88 -14.15
CA TYR A 82 3.58 32.56 -13.02
C TYR A 82 3.20 31.17 -12.46
N LEU A 83 4.17 30.48 -11.88
CA LEU A 83 3.98 29.12 -11.39
C LEU A 83 4.42 29.02 -9.94
N ILE A 84 3.54 28.50 -9.09
CA ILE A 84 3.94 28.04 -7.77
C ILE A 84 3.49 26.60 -7.58
N GLY A 85 4.18 25.86 -6.72
CA GLY A 85 3.78 24.50 -6.42
C GLY A 85 4.32 24.01 -5.09
N PHE A 86 3.57 23.15 -4.42
CA PHE A 86 3.95 22.58 -3.14
C PHE A 86 3.32 21.20 -2.96
N GLY A 87 4.14 20.22 -2.59
CA GLY A 87 3.73 18.84 -2.41
C GLY A 87 4.76 17.83 -2.89
N LYS A 88 4.54 16.56 -2.58
CA LYS A 88 5.47 15.47 -2.90
C LYS A 88 5.59 15.17 -4.40
N ALA A 89 4.50 15.37 -5.15
CA ALA A 89 4.43 15.01 -6.57
C ALA A 89 4.60 16.22 -7.53
N VAL A 90 4.56 17.46 -7.03
CA VAL A 90 4.53 18.66 -7.89
C VAL A 90 5.79 18.83 -8.75
N MET A 91 6.95 18.36 -8.27
CA MET A 91 8.19 18.41 -9.03
C MET A 91 8.08 17.70 -10.39
N ASN A 92 7.35 16.59 -10.44
CA ASN A 92 7.15 15.81 -11.66
C ASN A 92 6.05 16.40 -12.58
N MET A 93 5.29 17.40 -12.12
CA MET A 93 4.29 18.11 -12.93
C MET A 93 4.96 19.25 -13.75
N VAL A 94 6.00 19.85 -13.21
CA VAL A 94 6.60 21.08 -13.76
C VAL A 94 7.11 20.92 -15.20
N PRO A 95 7.87 19.87 -15.58
CA PRO A 95 8.38 19.74 -16.94
C PRO A 95 7.27 19.75 -18.01
N GLY A 96 6.12 19.12 -17.69
CA GLY A 96 4.95 19.16 -18.57
C GLY A 96 4.33 20.55 -18.69
N ILE A 97 4.24 21.29 -17.60
CA ILE A 97 3.72 22.67 -17.57
C ILE A 97 4.67 23.62 -18.32
N GLU A 98 5.99 23.52 -18.11
CA GLU A 98 6.99 24.31 -18.84
C GLU A 98 6.86 24.08 -20.35
N LYS A 99 6.70 22.83 -20.78
CA LYS A 99 6.51 22.48 -22.18
C LYS A 99 5.23 23.08 -22.77
N VAL A 100 4.13 23.08 -22.03
CA VAL A 100 2.84 23.64 -22.48
C VAL A 100 2.88 25.17 -22.57
N LEU A 101 3.43 25.83 -21.55
CA LEU A 101 3.42 27.30 -21.44
C LEU A 101 4.51 27.99 -22.28
N GLY A 102 5.66 27.33 -22.44
CA GLY A 102 6.80 27.90 -23.15
C GLY A 102 7.21 29.30 -22.63
N ASN A 103 7.38 30.24 -23.51
CA ASN A 103 7.82 31.63 -23.20
C ASN A 103 6.81 32.45 -22.37
N ARG A 104 5.60 31.97 -22.16
CA ARG A 104 4.60 32.61 -21.28
C ARG A 104 4.94 32.45 -19.81
N LEU A 105 5.62 31.37 -19.44
CA LEU A 105 6.07 31.17 -18.07
C LEU A 105 7.22 32.11 -17.75
N LYS A 106 6.96 33.07 -16.85
CA LYS A 106 7.92 34.13 -16.49
C LYS A 106 8.81 33.78 -15.32
N LYS A 107 8.18 33.22 -14.26
CA LYS A 107 8.86 32.80 -13.04
C LYS A 107 8.05 31.76 -12.34
N GLY A 108 8.74 30.85 -11.65
CA GLY A 108 8.08 29.86 -10.78
C GLY A 108 8.89 29.51 -9.54
N ILE A 109 8.22 29.13 -8.46
CA ILE A 109 8.83 28.64 -7.22
C ILE A 109 8.11 27.38 -6.79
N ILE A 110 8.86 26.29 -6.60
CA ILE A 110 8.34 24.97 -6.26
C ILE A 110 8.94 24.50 -4.93
N SER A 111 8.08 24.28 -3.93
CA SER A 111 8.44 23.75 -2.61
C SER A 111 8.22 22.23 -2.57
N VAL A 112 9.29 21.48 -2.33
CA VAL A 112 9.30 20.00 -2.35
C VAL A 112 9.95 19.43 -1.08
N PRO A 113 9.66 18.17 -0.72
CA PRO A 113 10.29 17.53 0.43
C PRO A 113 11.81 17.48 0.31
N LYS A 114 12.49 17.55 1.45
CA LYS A 114 13.95 17.40 1.51
C LYS A 114 14.38 16.04 0.95
N GLY A 115 15.38 16.05 0.06
CA GLY A 115 15.89 14.87 -0.65
C GLY A 115 15.18 14.58 -1.98
N SER A 116 14.17 15.35 -2.38
CA SER A 116 13.45 15.15 -3.64
C SER A 116 14.36 15.27 -4.87
N LYS A 117 15.28 16.22 -4.86
CA LYS A 117 16.27 16.42 -5.94
C LYS A 117 17.17 15.18 -6.09
N GLU A 118 17.69 14.66 -4.98
CA GLU A 118 18.55 13.48 -4.99
C GLU A 118 17.80 12.22 -5.49
N THR A 119 16.54 12.08 -5.12
CA THR A 119 15.71 10.94 -5.56
C THR A 119 15.51 10.93 -7.07
N ILE A 120 15.23 12.10 -7.68
CA ILE A 120 15.10 12.21 -9.15
C ILE A 120 16.43 11.88 -9.85
N TRP A 121 17.56 12.35 -9.32
CA TRP A 121 18.88 12.02 -9.88
C TRP A 121 19.18 10.52 -9.87
N LYS A 122 18.73 9.78 -8.84
CA LYS A 122 18.93 8.33 -8.74
C LYS A 122 18.11 7.53 -9.74
N VAL A 123 16.92 7.99 -10.09
CA VAL A 123 16.01 7.28 -11.01
C VAL A 123 16.48 7.31 -12.46
N GLN A 124 17.45 8.15 -12.82
CA GLN A 124 18.04 8.28 -14.17
C GLN A 124 17.01 8.50 -15.30
N ASP A 125 15.81 8.92 -14.99
CA ASP A 125 14.82 9.29 -16.00
C ASP A 125 14.98 10.76 -16.39
N PHE A 126 15.92 11.01 -17.29
CA PHE A 126 16.25 12.36 -17.78
C PHE A 126 15.09 13.06 -18.49
N THR A 127 14.02 12.35 -18.83
CA THR A 127 12.84 12.94 -19.48
C THR A 127 11.96 13.73 -18.51
N ASN A 128 12.13 13.51 -17.21
CA ASN A 128 11.41 14.17 -16.12
C ASN A 128 12.28 15.14 -15.31
N PHE A 129 13.49 15.45 -15.81
CA PHE A 129 14.40 16.35 -15.11
C PHE A 129 13.85 17.77 -15.10
N PRO A 130 13.92 18.44 -13.91
CA PRO A 130 13.72 19.88 -13.85
C PRO A 130 14.68 20.62 -14.79
N ASN A 131 14.17 21.62 -15.48
CA ASN A 131 15.01 22.51 -16.30
C ASN A 131 15.87 23.39 -15.38
N ILE A 132 17.08 22.91 -15.05
CA ILE A 132 18.00 23.64 -14.18
C ILE A 132 18.49 24.89 -14.93
N GLY A 133 18.22 26.09 -14.38
CA GLY A 133 18.50 27.37 -15.02
C GLY A 133 17.36 27.91 -15.87
N GLY A 134 16.20 27.21 -15.89
CA GLY A 134 14.95 27.73 -16.45
C GLY A 134 14.25 28.75 -15.52
N PRO A 135 13.03 29.15 -15.85
CA PRO A 135 12.28 30.15 -15.09
C PRO A 135 11.75 29.64 -13.74
N VAL A 136 11.85 28.32 -13.44
CA VAL A 136 11.32 27.69 -12.25
C VAL A 136 12.42 27.31 -11.27
N GLU A 137 12.29 27.80 -10.05
CA GLU A 137 13.19 27.51 -8.94
C GLU A 137 12.62 26.39 -8.07
N TYR A 138 13.45 25.38 -7.72
CA TYR A 138 13.06 24.28 -6.87
C TYR A 138 13.72 24.41 -5.50
N ARG A 139 12.93 24.39 -4.45
CA ARG A 139 13.38 24.52 -3.05
C ARG A 139 12.94 23.34 -2.22
N GLU A 140 13.86 22.80 -1.43
CA GLU A 140 13.62 21.68 -0.54
C GLU A 140 13.40 22.13 0.89
N GLY A 141 12.40 21.53 1.57
CA GLY A 141 12.08 21.82 2.96
C GLY A 141 11.19 20.72 3.56
N ALA A 142 10.60 21.03 4.69
CA ALA A 142 9.67 20.16 5.42
C ALA A 142 10.22 18.75 5.65
N LYS A 143 11.41 18.66 6.26
CA LYS A 143 11.99 17.37 6.64
C LYS A 143 11.00 16.55 7.47
N ASP A 144 10.92 15.25 7.19
CA ASP A 144 10.00 14.31 7.86
C ASP A 144 8.51 14.76 7.80
N ASN A 145 8.14 15.45 6.72
CA ASN A 145 6.80 16.02 6.51
C ASN A 145 6.35 16.99 7.62
N GLN A 146 7.32 17.66 8.27
CA GLN A 146 7.06 18.70 9.27
C GLN A 146 7.52 20.07 8.73
N PRO A 147 6.74 21.15 8.93
CA PRO A 147 7.20 22.49 8.56
C PRO A 147 8.52 22.81 9.24
N ASP A 148 9.45 23.42 8.52
CA ASP A 148 10.77 23.83 9.00
C ASP A 148 11.12 25.25 8.51
N ALA A 149 12.31 25.74 8.87
CA ALA A 149 12.75 27.08 8.50
C ALA A 149 12.91 27.22 6.98
N GLU A 150 13.33 26.16 6.29
CA GLU A 150 13.49 26.12 4.84
C GLU A 150 12.13 26.23 4.12
N SER A 151 11.12 25.50 4.59
CA SER A 151 9.76 25.59 4.04
C SER A 151 9.10 26.93 4.35
N LEU A 152 9.40 27.55 5.50
CA LEU A 152 8.94 28.88 5.84
C LEU A 152 9.57 29.93 4.91
N SER A 153 10.90 29.92 4.77
CA SER A 153 11.61 30.84 3.85
C SER A 153 11.15 30.69 2.40
N THR A 154 10.91 29.45 1.95
CA THR A 154 10.35 29.22 0.60
C THR A 154 8.94 29.79 0.48
N THR A 155 8.15 29.71 1.56
CA THR A 155 6.80 30.30 1.57
C THR A 155 6.84 31.82 1.53
N ASP A 156 7.81 32.46 2.21
CA ASP A 156 8.02 33.92 2.13
C ASP A 156 8.29 34.35 0.69
N ASP A 157 9.22 33.66 -0.02
CA ASP A 157 9.51 33.97 -1.42
C ASP A 157 8.32 33.73 -2.37
N ILE A 158 7.50 32.70 -2.08
CA ILE A 158 6.24 32.46 -2.80
C ILE A 158 5.27 33.63 -2.56
N MET A 159 5.15 34.11 -1.33
CA MET A 159 4.28 35.23 -0.97
C MET A 159 4.71 36.51 -1.69
N ASP A 160 6.01 36.84 -1.67
CA ASP A 160 6.56 38.01 -2.38
C ASP A 160 6.25 37.95 -3.89
N LEU A 161 6.37 36.73 -4.48
CA LEU A 161 6.01 36.52 -5.88
C LEU A 161 4.52 36.77 -6.13
N VAL A 162 3.67 36.25 -5.27
CA VAL A 162 2.22 36.31 -5.45
C VAL A 162 1.65 37.69 -5.17
N GLU A 163 2.14 38.39 -4.15
CA GLU A 163 1.76 39.78 -3.84
C GLU A 163 2.12 40.77 -4.98
N GLY A 164 3.17 40.46 -5.76
CA GLY A 164 3.58 41.26 -6.90
C GLY A 164 2.72 41.11 -8.13
N LEU A 165 1.76 40.19 -8.17
CA LEU A 165 0.93 39.90 -9.35
C LEU A 165 -0.17 40.95 -9.57
N LYS A 166 -0.52 41.16 -10.83
CA LYS A 166 -1.48 42.16 -11.29
C LYS A 166 -2.70 41.50 -11.94
N GLU A 167 -3.75 42.23 -12.15
CA GLU A 167 -5.01 41.78 -12.77
C GLU A 167 -4.80 41.04 -14.11
N ASN A 168 -3.81 41.45 -14.89
CA ASN A 168 -3.48 40.82 -16.17
C ASN A 168 -2.50 39.65 -16.06
N ASP A 169 -2.15 39.21 -14.89
CA ASP A 169 -1.29 38.06 -14.68
C ASP A 169 -2.13 36.79 -14.42
N THR A 170 -1.55 35.63 -14.78
CA THR A 170 -2.14 34.33 -14.49
C THR A 170 -1.20 33.55 -13.56
N LEU A 171 -1.70 33.10 -12.43
CA LEU A 171 -1.01 32.23 -11.50
C LEU A 171 -1.48 30.79 -11.66
N ILE A 172 -0.57 29.89 -12.01
CA ILE A 172 -0.83 28.45 -11.93
C ILE A 172 -0.28 27.92 -10.60
N VAL A 173 -1.12 27.17 -9.87
CA VAL A 173 -0.79 26.61 -8.57
C VAL A 173 -0.83 25.08 -8.65
N LEU A 174 0.32 24.41 -8.46
CA LEU A 174 0.40 22.96 -8.41
C LEU A 174 0.29 22.49 -6.96
N ILE A 175 -0.67 21.62 -6.70
CA ILE A 175 -0.97 21.12 -5.34
C ILE A 175 -0.96 19.59 -5.35
N SER A 176 -0.24 18.99 -4.38
CA SER A 176 -0.32 17.56 -4.12
C SER A 176 -0.15 17.26 -2.64
N GLY A 177 -0.25 16.00 -2.25
CA GLY A 177 -0.07 15.52 -0.88
C GLY A 177 1.21 16.02 -0.21
N GLY A 178 1.13 16.26 1.10
CA GLY A 178 2.23 16.83 1.88
C GLY A 178 2.36 18.36 1.78
N GLY A 179 1.55 19.02 0.94
CA GLY A 179 1.60 20.47 0.72
C GLY A 179 1.38 21.32 1.98
N SER A 180 0.66 20.82 2.97
CA SER A 180 0.44 21.52 4.25
C SER A 180 1.71 21.86 5.01
N ALA A 181 2.75 21.02 4.90
CA ALA A 181 4.04 21.24 5.55
C ALA A 181 4.97 22.11 4.69
N LEU A 182 4.89 21.94 3.37
CA LEU A 182 5.75 22.63 2.38
C LEU A 182 5.31 24.07 2.08
N LEU A 183 4.05 24.40 2.31
CA LEU A 183 3.53 25.77 2.25
C LEU A 183 3.03 26.15 3.64
N CYS A 184 3.88 26.78 4.43
CA CYS A 184 3.60 27.11 5.82
C CYS A 184 3.97 28.55 6.15
N MET A 185 2.98 29.31 6.63
CA MET A 185 3.16 30.67 7.16
C MET A 185 2.24 30.89 8.35
N PRO A 186 2.78 30.98 9.56
CA PRO A 186 1.99 31.39 10.72
C PRO A 186 1.43 32.80 10.56
N ARG A 187 0.39 33.15 11.36
CA ARG A 187 0.00 34.56 11.53
C ARG A 187 1.17 35.37 12.10
N PRO A 188 1.29 36.67 11.80
CA PRO A 188 2.43 37.50 12.23
C PRO A 188 2.71 37.52 13.72
N GLN A 189 1.69 37.25 14.55
CA GLN A 189 1.80 37.20 16.00
C GLN A 189 2.43 35.89 16.53
N LEU A 190 2.65 34.90 15.65
CA LEU A 190 3.06 33.55 16.05
C LEU A 190 4.37 33.14 15.41
N GLU A 191 5.25 32.56 16.18
CA GLU A 191 6.40 31.84 15.64
C GLU A 191 5.98 30.44 15.12
N LEU A 192 6.71 29.91 14.13
CA LEU A 192 6.47 28.59 13.58
C LEU A 192 6.50 27.51 14.66
N LYS A 193 7.49 27.57 15.54
CA LYS A 193 7.66 26.61 16.65
C LYS A 193 6.48 26.64 17.63
N GLU A 194 6.02 27.83 18.01
CA GLU A 194 4.87 28.01 18.88
C GLU A 194 3.60 27.38 18.30
N LYS A 195 3.35 27.62 17.01
CA LYS A 195 2.23 26.99 16.27
C LYS A 195 2.35 25.47 16.24
N GLN A 196 3.55 24.92 15.99
CA GLN A 196 3.77 23.47 15.93
C GLN A 196 3.53 22.81 17.29
N GLU A 197 4.08 23.38 18.37
CA GLU A 197 3.91 22.89 19.73
C GLU A 197 2.42 22.88 20.13
N PHE A 198 1.70 23.94 19.79
CA PHE A 198 0.28 24.03 20.07
C PHE A 198 -0.55 22.97 19.27
N CYS A 199 -0.29 22.83 17.97
CA CYS A 199 -0.96 21.80 17.17
C CYS A 199 -0.66 20.39 17.67
N LYS A 200 0.57 20.15 18.16
CA LYS A 200 0.95 18.87 18.75
C LYS A 200 0.20 18.60 20.07
N LYS A 201 0.05 19.62 20.94
CA LYS A 201 -0.75 19.50 22.16
C LYS A 201 -2.19 19.16 21.86
N LEU A 202 -2.81 19.83 20.87
CA LEU A 202 -4.18 19.58 20.47
C LEU A 202 -4.34 18.13 19.91
N GLN A 203 -3.40 17.66 19.12
CA GLN A 203 -3.38 16.29 18.62
C GLN A 203 -3.23 15.25 19.74
N GLN A 204 -2.35 15.52 20.71
CA GLN A 204 -2.16 14.65 21.88
C GLN A 204 -3.38 14.62 22.81
N ALA A 205 -4.18 15.69 22.83
CA ALA A 205 -5.45 15.74 23.55
C ALA A 205 -6.58 14.92 22.86
N GLY A 206 -6.32 14.37 21.66
CA GLY A 206 -7.24 13.49 20.96
C GLY A 206 -8.09 14.17 19.89
N ALA A 207 -7.76 15.40 19.47
CA ALA A 207 -8.47 16.06 18.36
C ALA A 207 -8.31 15.27 17.05
N ASP A 208 -9.40 15.08 16.33
CA ASP A 208 -9.38 14.46 15.02
C ASP A 208 -8.74 15.37 13.96
N ILE A 209 -8.49 14.82 12.77
CA ILE A 209 -7.81 15.56 11.69
C ILE A 209 -8.64 16.77 11.20
N LYS A 210 -9.97 16.69 11.22
CA LYS A 210 -10.85 17.77 10.78
C LYS A 210 -10.79 18.93 11.77
N GLU A 211 -10.94 18.66 13.06
CA GLU A 211 -10.80 19.63 14.15
C GLU A 211 -9.42 20.28 14.14
N LEU A 212 -8.38 19.47 13.97
CA LEU A 212 -7.00 19.95 13.88
C LEU A 212 -6.79 20.88 12.67
N ASN A 213 -7.38 20.58 11.53
CA ASN A 213 -7.30 21.41 10.33
C ASN A 213 -8.07 22.73 10.48
N ILE A 214 -9.21 22.75 11.16
CA ILE A 214 -9.94 23.99 11.47
C ILE A 214 -9.02 24.94 12.25
N VAL A 215 -8.38 24.45 13.30
CA VAL A 215 -7.44 25.25 14.12
C VAL A 215 -6.18 25.64 13.31
N ARG A 216 -5.59 24.74 12.55
CA ARG A 216 -4.43 25.01 11.68
C ARG A 216 -4.70 26.09 10.64
N LYS A 217 -5.91 26.09 10.03
CA LYS A 217 -6.35 27.13 9.07
C LYS A 217 -6.41 28.50 9.75
N LYS A 218 -6.93 28.59 10.98
CA LYS A 218 -7.02 29.84 11.73
C LYS A 218 -5.66 30.44 12.10
N LEU A 219 -4.70 29.57 12.46
CA LEU A 219 -3.31 29.95 12.81
C LEU A 219 -2.42 30.27 11.60
N SER A 220 -2.96 30.28 10.38
CA SER A 220 -2.18 30.44 9.15
C SER A 220 -2.62 31.63 8.31
N MET A 221 -1.64 32.31 7.70
CA MET A 221 -1.90 33.36 6.70
C MET A 221 -2.42 32.80 5.38
N ILE A 222 -1.93 31.64 4.97
CA ILE A 222 -2.10 31.09 3.63
C ILE A 222 -3.13 29.96 3.50
N LYS A 223 -3.42 29.26 4.59
CA LYS A 223 -4.40 28.16 4.58
C LYS A 223 -5.83 28.68 4.59
N GLY A 224 -6.80 27.82 4.13
CA GLY A 224 -8.22 28.20 4.10
C GLY A 224 -8.48 29.46 3.26
N GLY A 225 -7.95 29.47 2.04
CA GLY A 225 -8.13 30.57 1.09
C GLY A 225 -7.18 31.74 1.26
N GLY A 226 -6.23 31.67 2.21
CA GLY A 226 -5.28 32.78 2.43
C GLY A 226 -4.45 33.09 1.21
N LEU A 227 -3.89 32.08 0.53
CA LEU A 227 -3.12 32.24 -0.71
C LEU A 227 -3.97 32.90 -1.81
N ALA A 228 -5.24 32.49 -1.96
CA ALA A 228 -6.15 33.07 -2.94
C ALA A 228 -6.42 34.57 -2.69
N ARG A 229 -6.55 34.97 -1.42
CA ARG A 229 -6.72 36.41 -1.08
C ARG A 229 -5.52 37.25 -1.50
N ILE A 230 -4.33 36.72 -1.26
CA ILE A 230 -3.07 37.40 -1.58
C ILE A 230 -2.86 37.50 -3.08
N ALA A 231 -3.25 36.46 -3.83
CA ALA A 231 -3.14 36.45 -5.28
C ALA A 231 -4.08 37.43 -6.01
N TYR A 232 -5.13 37.92 -5.35
CA TYR A 232 -6.04 38.90 -5.96
C TYR A 232 -5.30 40.19 -6.28
N PRO A 233 -5.44 40.78 -7.52
CA PRO A 233 -6.48 40.52 -8.52
C PRO A 233 -6.08 39.56 -9.66
N ALA A 234 -4.95 38.87 -9.59
CA ALA A 234 -4.53 37.92 -10.62
C ALA A 234 -5.49 36.75 -10.77
N SER A 235 -5.60 36.19 -11.97
CA SER A 235 -6.35 34.94 -12.20
C SER A 235 -5.57 33.73 -11.69
N VAL A 236 -6.19 32.88 -10.89
CA VAL A 236 -5.57 31.69 -10.28
C VAL A 236 -6.18 30.40 -10.85
N ILE A 237 -5.34 29.50 -11.34
CA ILE A 237 -5.73 28.17 -11.80
C ILE A 237 -4.94 27.14 -10.98
N SER A 238 -5.64 26.43 -10.07
CA SER A 238 -5.03 25.40 -9.24
C SER A 238 -5.20 24.03 -9.87
N LEU A 239 -4.10 23.33 -10.09
CA LEU A 239 -4.05 21.96 -10.61
C LEU A 239 -3.71 21.02 -9.46
N ILE A 240 -4.66 20.17 -9.08
CA ILE A 240 -4.63 19.41 -7.84
C ILE A 240 -4.51 17.91 -8.15
N LEU A 241 -3.51 17.27 -7.55
CA LEU A 241 -3.40 15.82 -7.43
C LEU A 241 -3.86 15.42 -6.03
N SER A 242 -5.03 14.80 -5.95
CA SER A 242 -5.68 14.47 -4.68
C SER A 242 -5.18 13.14 -4.12
N ASP A 243 -4.77 13.16 -2.86
CA ASP A 243 -4.39 11.99 -2.05
C ASP A 243 -5.31 11.80 -0.82
N ILE A 244 -6.52 12.37 -0.84
CA ILE A 244 -7.50 12.29 0.25
C ILE A 244 -8.78 11.65 -0.25
N VAL A 245 -9.35 10.76 0.54
CA VAL A 245 -10.63 10.08 0.26
C VAL A 245 -11.74 11.09 -0.01
N GLY A 246 -12.47 10.91 -1.12
CA GLY A 246 -13.57 11.77 -1.52
C GLY A 246 -13.18 13.13 -2.08
N ASP A 247 -11.91 13.40 -2.29
CA ASP A 247 -11.37 14.60 -2.95
C ASP A 247 -11.82 15.94 -2.33
N PRO A 248 -11.84 16.12 -1.00
CA PRO A 248 -12.27 17.36 -0.36
C PRO A 248 -11.23 18.47 -0.60
N ILE A 249 -11.41 19.29 -1.65
CA ILE A 249 -10.47 20.33 -2.09
C ILE A 249 -10.06 21.25 -0.92
N ALA A 250 -10.98 21.54 0.00
CA ALA A 250 -10.71 22.39 1.17
C ALA A 250 -9.73 21.76 2.18
N GLU A 251 -9.52 20.45 2.14
CA GLU A 251 -8.62 19.73 3.04
C GLU A 251 -7.26 19.43 2.41
N ILE A 252 -7.19 19.31 1.07
CA ILE A 252 -5.94 19.09 0.35
C ILE A 252 -5.00 20.28 0.58
N ALA A 253 -3.82 20.03 1.14
CA ALA A 253 -2.87 21.05 1.61
C ALA A 253 -3.49 22.10 2.56
N SER A 254 -4.61 21.80 3.22
CA SER A 254 -5.44 22.70 4.03
C SER A 254 -6.10 23.84 3.23
N GLY A 255 -6.41 23.62 1.96
CA GLY A 255 -7.19 24.48 1.09
C GLY A 255 -6.65 25.91 0.90
N PRO A 256 -5.41 26.11 0.44
CA PRO A 256 -4.84 27.46 0.34
C PRO A 256 -5.53 28.34 -0.71
N THR A 257 -6.19 27.74 -1.70
CA THR A 257 -6.92 28.41 -2.78
C THR A 257 -8.45 28.23 -2.68
N VAL A 258 -8.94 27.65 -1.58
CA VAL A 258 -10.37 27.39 -1.36
C VAL A 258 -10.87 28.25 -0.22
N TYR A 259 -11.96 29.00 -0.46
CA TYR A 259 -12.59 29.72 0.62
C TYR A 259 -13.05 28.80 1.73
N SER A 260 -12.61 29.10 2.93
CA SER A 260 -13.02 28.37 4.14
C SER A 260 -13.23 29.40 5.26
N PRO A 261 -14.45 29.57 5.74
CA PRO A 261 -14.70 30.47 6.87
C PRO A 261 -13.91 29.97 8.09
N LYS A 262 -13.25 30.91 8.76
CA LYS A 262 -12.39 30.60 9.94
C LYS A 262 -13.12 31.13 11.18
N SER A 263 -14.27 30.52 11.53
CA SER A 263 -15.09 30.96 12.66
C SER A 263 -14.32 30.88 13.99
N PRO A 264 -14.16 32.00 14.72
CA PRO A 264 -13.60 31.96 16.06
C PRO A 264 -14.42 31.08 17.01
N GLU A 265 -15.73 31.07 16.88
CA GLU A 265 -16.68 30.34 17.74
C GLU A 265 -16.45 28.83 17.63
N GLU A 266 -16.27 28.32 16.40
CA GLU A 266 -15.98 26.90 16.12
C GLU A 266 -14.63 26.49 16.73
N VAL A 267 -13.58 27.29 16.52
CA VAL A 267 -12.26 27.04 17.08
C VAL A 267 -12.32 27.03 18.62
N ILE A 268 -13.00 28.01 19.24
CA ILE A 268 -13.16 28.08 20.69
C ILE A 268 -13.90 26.85 21.23
N SER A 269 -14.93 26.38 20.52
CA SER A 269 -15.69 25.18 20.88
C SER A 269 -14.79 23.93 20.89
N ILE A 270 -13.96 23.74 19.85
CA ILE A 270 -12.98 22.65 19.78
C ILE A 270 -12.02 22.72 20.96
N LEU A 271 -11.44 23.89 21.23
CA LEU A 271 -10.44 24.03 22.30
C LEU A 271 -11.02 23.83 23.70
N LYS A 272 -12.25 24.23 23.92
CA LYS A 272 -12.98 23.95 25.17
C LYS A 272 -13.29 22.47 25.34
N LYS A 273 -13.65 21.75 24.27
CA LYS A 273 -13.86 20.30 24.28
C LYS A 273 -12.62 19.53 24.79
N TYR A 274 -11.43 20.03 24.48
CA TYR A 274 -10.15 19.42 24.89
C TYR A 274 -9.49 20.13 26.08
N GLU A 275 -10.20 21.04 26.76
CA GLU A 275 -9.73 21.78 27.95
C GLU A 275 -8.44 22.59 27.71
N LEU A 276 -8.19 23.02 26.47
CA LEU A 276 -6.98 23.75 26.08
C LEU A 276 -7.18 25.27 25.99
N PHE A 277 -8.41 25.79 26.06
CA PHE A 277 -8.69 27.20 25.79
C PHE A 277 -8.19 28.17 26.88
N ASP A 278 -8.27 27.77 28.13
CA ASP A 278 -7.92 28.64 29.27
C ASP A 278 -6.40 28.75 29.47
N ASP A 279 -5.65 27.72 29.10
CA ASP A 279 -4.20 27.65 29.18
C ASP A 279 -3.45 28.25 27.98
N LEU A 280 -4.18 28.90 27.06
CA LEU A 280 -3.56 29.50 25.88
C LEU A 280 -2.71 30.71 26.25
N ASN A 281 -1.52 30.81 25.65
CA ASN A 281 -0.77 32.05 25.69
C ASN A 281 -1.51 33.18 24.94
N TRP A 282 -1.18 34.43 25.23
CA TRP A 282 -1.86 35.60 24.69
C TRP A 282 -1.80 35.66 23.16
N ASN A 283 -0.65 35.32 22.54
CA ASN A 283 -0.45 35.37 21.10
C ASN A 283 -1.41 34.40 20.38
N ILE A 284 -1.41 33.15 20.80
CA ILE A 284 -2.32 32.13 20.22
C ILE A 284 -3.78 32.52 20.45
N LYS A 285 -4.13 32.93 21.67
CA LYS A 285 -5.51 33.32 22.02
C LYS A 285 -5.99 34.49 21.18
N SER A 286 -5.17 35.53 21.01
CA SER A 286 -5.51 36.70 20.20
C SER A 286 -5.80 36.35 18.73
N VAL A 287 -5.01 35.46 18.14
CA VAL A 287 -5.20 34.99 16.75
C VAL A 287 -6.46 34.15 16.64
N LEU A 288 -6.68 33.20 17.56
CA LEU A 288 -7.80 32.27 17.47
C LEU A 288 -9.16 32.96 17.70
N THR A 289 -9.19 34.02 18.51
CA THR A 289 -10.41 34.79 18.79
C THR A 289 -10.64 35.98 17.85
N SER A 290 -9.69 36.27 16.96
CA SER A 290 -9.81 37.35 15.97
C SER A 290 -10.88 37.00 14.92
N LYS A 291 -11.60 38.01 14.45
CA LYS A 291 -12.46 37.88 13.25
C LYS A 291 -11.64 38.02 12.00
N ASP A 292 -11.92 37.21 11.01
CA ASP A 292 -11.32 37.36 9.69
C ASP A 292 -11.96 38.49 8.89
N VAL A 293 -11.25 38.97 7.87
CA VAL A 293 -11.76 39.98 6.94
C VAL A 293 -12.96 39.40 6.17
N ASP A 294 -13.98 40.21 5.97
CA ASP A 294 -15.13 39.86 5.15
C ASP A 294 -14.74 39.95 3.65
N ASP A 295 -14.74 38.78 3.00
CA ASP A 295 -14.34 38.64 1.59
C ASP A 295 -15.55 38.56 0.64
N LYS A 296 -16.77 38.98 1.08
CA LYS A 296 -17.98 38.83 0.27
C LYS A 296 -17.90 39.41 -1.13
N PHE A 297 -17.14 40.49 -1.31
CA PHE A 297 -16.90 41.10 -2.61
C PHE A 297 -16.00 40.30 -3.56
N LEU A 298 -15.23 39.33 -3.01
CA LEU A 298 -14.36 38.43 -3.76
C LEU A 298 -15.02 37.10 -4.12
N LEU A 299 -16.18 36.80 -3.53
CA LEU A 299 -16.86 35.52 -3.66
C LEU A 299 -17.83 35.51 -4.84
N ASP A 300 -18.07 34.35 -5.40
CA ASP A 300 -19.14 34.06 -6.32
C ASP A 300 -20.43 33.64 -5.56
N LYS A 301 -21.45 33.18 -6.31
CA LYS A 301 -22.71 32.72 -5.74
C LYS A 301 -22.59 31.45 -4.88
N ASN A 302 -21.50 30.72 -5.01
CA ASN A 302 -21.24 29.46 -4.33
C ASN A 302 -20.21 29.60 -3.20
N ASP A 303 -19.95 30.83 -2.72
CA ASP A 303 -18.87 31.11 -1.73
C ASP A 303 -17.47 30.74 -2.21
N GLU A 304 -17.22 30.76 -3.54
CA GLU A 304 -15.92 30.57 -4.15
C GLU A 304 -15.28 31.90 -4.54
N PHE A 305 -13.96 31.98 -4.49
CA PHE A 305 -13.24 33.15 -5.00
C PHE A 305 -13.43 33.28 -6.50
N ARG A 306 -13.91 34.42 -6.99
CA ARG A 306 -14.25 34.68 -8.40
C ARG A 306 -13.06 34.56 -9.35
N HIS A 307 -11.87 34.90 -8.87
CA HIS A 307 -10.62 34.87 -9.63
C HIS A 307 -9.91 33.51 -9.56
N VAL A 308 -10.42 32.51 -8.83
CA VAL A 308 -9.79 31.21 -8.61
C VAL A 308 -10.61 30.11 -9.25
N LYS A 309 -9.93 29.18 -9.91
CA LYS A 309 -10.47 27.88 -10.35
C LYS A 309 -9.61 26.75 -9.81
N ASN A 310 -10.23 25.85 -9.06
CA ASN A 310 -9.59 24.65 -8.51
C ASN A 310 -10.00 23.45 -9.36
N ILE A 311 -9.03 22.70 -9.89
CA ILE A 311 -9.29 21.59 -10.80
C ILE A 311 -8.51 20.38 -10.30
N ILE A 312 -9.19 19.28 -9.99
CA ILE A 312 -8.58 18.00 -9.68
C ILE A 312 -8.21 17.35 -11.01
N ILE A 313 -6.92 17.28 -11.31
CA ILE A 313 -6.40 16.67 -12.52
C ILE A 313 -6.01 15.20 -12.32
N GLY A 314 -5.84 14.76 -11.07
CA GLY A 314 -5.49 13.39 -10.72
C GLY A 314 -6.09 12.99 -9.38
N ASN A 315 -6.70 11.81 -9.33
CA ASN A 315 -7.28 11.21 -8.13
C ASN A 315 -7.39 9.70 -8.27
N ASN A 316 -7.91 9.04 -7.23
CA ASN A 316 -8.08 7.59 -7.24
C ASN A 316 -9.07 7.11 -8.32
N SER A 317 -10.10 7.87 -8.62
CA SER A 317 -11.09 7.51 -9.66
C SER A 317 -10.44 7.33 -11.03
N ILE A 318 -9.47 8.16 -11.40
CA ILE A 318 -8.72 8.02 -12.65
C ILE A 318 -7.89 6.73 -12.65
N ALA A 319 -7.27 6.39 -11.51
CA ALA A 319 -6.47 5.18 -11.39
C ALA A 319 -7.33 3.90 -11.51
N VAL A 320 -8.47 3.83 -10.81
CA VAL A 320 -9.37 2.66 -10.89
C VAL A 320 -10.00 2.50 -12.27
N GLU A 321 -10.34 3.59 -12.98
CA GLU A 321 -10.85 3.53 -14.36
C GLU A 321 -9.79 3.04 -15.36
N ALA A 322 -8.53 3.45 -15.20
CA ALA A 322 -7.43 2.94 -16.00
C ALA A 322 -7.17 1.45 -15.73
N ALA A 323 -7.22 1.03 -14.47
CA ALA A 323 -7.13 -0.38 -14.07
C ALA A 323 -8.28 -1.21 -14.69
N LYS A 324 -9.53 -0.71 -14.63
CA LYS A 324 -10.70 -1.32 -15.29
C LYS A 324 -10.47 -1.50 -16.80
N SER A 325 -10.03 -0.44 -17.48
CA SER A 325 -9.74 -0.47 -18.90
C SER A 325 -8.68 -1.53 -19.25
N GLN A 326 -7.66 -1.68 -18.44
CA GLN A 326 -6.62 -2.69 -18.63
C GLN A 326 -7.13 -4.10 -18.34
N ALA A 327 -7.96 -4.29 -17.33
CA ALA A 327 -8.59 -5.57 -17.03
C ALA A 327 -9.46 -6.06 -18.19
N LEU A 328 -10.24 -5.15 -18.80
CA LEU A 328 -11.05 -5.43 -19.99
C LEU A 328 -10.16 -5.86 -21.17
N LYS A 329 -9.07 -5.14 -21.45
CA LYS A 329 -8.11 -5.50 -22.52
C LYS A 329 -7.48 -6.87 -22.30
N LYS A 330 -7.35 -7.30 -21.04
CA LYS A 330 -6.84 -8.63 -20.69
C LYS A 330 -7.89 -9.74 -20.77
N GLY A 331 -9.15 -9.41 -21.05
CA GLY A 331 -10.26 -10.35 -21.24
C GLY A 331 -10.96 -10.75 -19.94
N PHE A 332 -10.88 -9.93 -18.88
CA PHE A 332 -11.68 -10.05 -17.68
C PHE A 332 -12.97 -9.23 -17.80
N SER A 333 -13.98 -9.57 -17.00
CA SER A 333 -15.18 -8.73 -16.77
C SER A 333 -14.91 -7.83 -15.55
N PRO A 334 -14.52 -6.55 -15.75
CA PRO A 334 -14.16 -5.68 -14.64
C PRO A 334 -15.40 -5.08 -13.98
N ILE A 335 -15.39 -5.07 -12.65
CA ILE A 335 -16.39 -4.41 -11.80
C ILE A 335 -15.65 -3.36 -10.98
N LEU A 336 -16.05 -2.09 -11.12
CA LEU A 336 -15.62 -1.05 -10.19
C LEU A 336 -16.57 -1.01 -9.00
N LEU A 337 -16.02 -1.06 -7.79
CA LEU A 337 -16.79 -0.79 -6.57
C LEU A 337 -16.86 0.71 -6.29
N ARG A 338 -15.83 1.22 -5.67
CA ARG A 338 -15.65 2.61 -5.25
C ARG A 338 -14.18 2.99 -5.33
N SER A 339 -13.89 4.29 -5.36
CA SER A 339 -12.54 4.88 -5.31
C SER A 339 -12.24 5.58 -3.98
N ASP A 340 -13.14 5.44 -3.00
CA ASP A 340 -13.14 6.16 -1.73
C ASP A 340 -13.45 5.23 -0.54
N ILE A 341 -12.99 3.96 -0.61
CA ILE A 341 -13.17 2.98 0.45
C ILE A 341 -12.26 3.34 1.62
N GLU A 342 -12.86 3.52 2.79
CA GLU A 342 -12.19 3.84 4.04
C GLU A 342 -12.67 2.93 5.19
N GLY A 343 -11.99 2.96 6.31
CA GLY A 343 -12.30 2.15 7.48
C GLY A 343 -11.12 1.30 7.93
N ASN A 344 -11.30 0.52 8.98
CA ASN A 344 -10.27 -0.39 9.44
C ASN A 344 -10.07 -1.54 8.44
N VAL A 345 -8.82 -1.98 8.23
CA VAL A 345 -8.51 -3.08 7.29
C VAL A 345 -9.25 -4.38 7.62
N SER A 346 -9.61 -4.64 8.88
CA SER A 346 -10.43 -5.80 9.26
C SER A 346 -11.85 -5.70 8.72
N ASP A 347 -12.47 -4.51 8.82
CA ASP A 347 -13.84 -4.30 8.36
C ASP A 347 -13.91 -4.27 6.83
N VAL A 348 -12.90 -3.67 6.21
CA VAL A 348 -12.74 -3.63 4.74
C VAL A 348 -12.52 -5.04 4.18
N SER A 349 -11.68 -5.89 4.83
CA SER A 349 -11.47 -7.29 4.45
C SER A 349 -12.78 -8.06 4.50
N SER A 350 -13.52 -7.97 5.62
CA SER A 350 -14.80 -8.63 5.80
C SER A 350 -15.85 -8.17 4.77
N ALA A 351 -15.87 -6.88 4.42
CA ALA A 351 -16.75 -6.35 3.38
C ALA A 351 -16.40 -6.93 1.99
N TYR A 352 -15.13 -7.01 1.66
CA TYR A 352 -14.68 -7.64 0.40
C TYR A 352 -15.02 -9.12 0.35
N VAL A 353 -14.83 -9.86 1.43
CA VAL A 353 -15.20 -11.29 1.49
C VAL A 353 -16.69 -11.48 1.29
N ARG A 354 -17.53 -10.65 1.95
CA ARG A 354 -18.99 -10.69 1.76
C ARG A 354 -19.38 -10.46 0.29
N VAL A 355 -18.90 -9.39 -0.33
CA VAL A 355 -19.28 -9.08 -1.72
C VAL A 355 -18.80 -10.15 -2.68
N VAL A 356 -17.58 -10.66 -2.53
CA VAL A 356 -17.02 -11.73 -3.36
C VAL A 356 -17.83 -13.02 -3.20
N SER A 357 -18.24 -13.36 -1.98
CA SER A 357 -19.08 -14.53 -1.71
C SER A 357 -20.43 -14.44 -2.40
N LEU A 358 -21.08 -13.28 -2.32
CA LEU A 358 -22.36 -13.03 -2.99
C LEU A 358 -22.20 -13.08 -4.52
N MET A 359 -21.11 -12.53 -5.07
CA MET A 359 -20.81 -12.61 -6.49
C MET A 359 -20.63 -14.07 -6.96
N CYS A 360 -19.92 -14.90 -6.19
CA CYS A 360 -19.77 -16.32 -6.46
C CYS A 360 -21.13 -17.05 -6.41
N MET A 361 -22.01 -16.66 -5.48
CA MET A 361 -23.36 -17.25 -5.41
C MET A 361 -24.26 -16.85 -6.58
N VAL A 362 -24.12 -15.63 -7.11
CA VAL A 362 -24.82 -15.22 -8.36
C VAL A 362 -24.28 -16.03 -9.54
N LEU A 363 -22.94 -16.13 -9.67
CA LEU A 363 -22.28 -16.93 -10.73
C LEU A 363 -22.70 -18.42 -10.69
N ASP A 364 -22.96 -18.97 -9.49
CA ASP A 364 -23.43 -20.35 -9.29
C ASP A 364 -24.97 -20.47 -9.36
N LYS A 365 -25.66 -19.37 -9.66
CA LYS A 365 -27.13 -19.27 -9.72
C LYS A 365 -27.85 -19.73 -8.43
N SER A 366 -27.17 -19.62 -7.29
CA SER A 366 -27.72 -19.96 -5.96
C SER A 366 -28.26 -18.76 -5.20
N LEU A 367 -28.05 -17.54 -5.73
CA LEU A 367 -28.55 -16.29 -5.17
C LEU A 367 -29.29 -15.51 -6.27
N ASP A 368 -30.53 -15.17 -6.03
CA ASP A 368 -31.32 -14.32 -6.91
C ASP A 368 -31.00 -12.83 -6.73
N ARG A 369 -31.45 -12.00 -7.72
CA ARG A 369 -31.22 -10.56 -7.78
C ARG A 369 -31.74 -9.82 -6.56
N GLU A 370 -32.94 -10.16 -6.08
CA GLU A 370 -33.58 -9.46 -4.98
C GLU A 370 -32.79 -9.64 -3.68
N LYS A 371 -32.42 -10.87 -3.36
CA LYS A 371 -31.60 -11.15 -2.17
C LYS A 371 -30.19 -10.58 -2.27
N PHE A 372 -29.55 -10.65 -3.44
CA PHE A 372 -28.25 -10.02 -3.67
C PHE A 372 -28.33 -8.53 -3.37
N PHE A 373 -29.37 -7.85 -3.90
CA PHE A 373 -29.60 -6.43 -3.71
C PHE A 373 -29.80 -6.09 -2.22
N ASP A 374 -30.67 -6.82 -1.54
CA ASP A 374 -31.01 -6.56 -0.14
C ASP A 374 -29.81 -6.71 0.81
N ILE A 375 -28.91 -7.63 0.51
CA ILE A 375 -27.74 -7.86 1.35
C ILE A 375 -26.65 -6.81 1.08
N ILE A 376 -26.30 -6.56 -0.17
CA ILE A 376 -25.18 -5.64 -0.53
C ILE A 376 -25.53 -4.20 -0.15
N LYS A 377 -26.76 -3.77 -0.38
CA LYS A 377 -27.20 -2.39 -0.06
C LYS A 377 -27.06 -2.05 1.43
N LYS A 378 -27.07 -3.06 2.29
CA LYS A 378 -26.95 -2.89 3.76
C LYS A 378 -25.50 -2.88 4.24
N ASP A 379 -24.53 -3.11 3.36
CA ASP A 379 -23.11 -3.11 3.77
C ASP A 379 -22.64 -1.68 4.08
N PRO A 380 -22.23 -1.39 5.33
CA PRO A 380 -21.90 -0.03 5.75
C PRO A 380 -20.55 0.47 5.18
N ILE A 381 -19.63 -0.44 4.87
CA ILE A 381 -18.29 -0.12 4.34
C ILE A 381 -18.39 0.18 2.85
N LEU A 382 -19.11 -0.66 2.10
CA LEU A 382 -19.25 -0.47 0.67
C LEU A 382 -20.23 0.63 0.32
N ALA A 383 -21.32 0.80 1.11
CA ALA A 383 -22.32 1.85 0.98
C ALA A 383 -22.72 2.15 -0.48
N LEU A 384 -23.00 1.10 -1.26
CA LEU A 384 -23.27 1.19 -2.69
C LEU A 384 -24.69 1.74 -2.97
N SER A 385 -24.79 2.56 -4.02
CA SER A 385 -26.11 3.02 -4.50
C SER A 385 -26.88 1.86 -5.18
N ALA A 386 -28.20 2.02 -5.29
CA ALA A 386 -29.07 1.04 -5.93
C ALA A 386 -28.66 0.76 -7.38
N GLU A 387 -28.37 1.82 -8.12
CA GLU A 387 -27.92 1.75 -9.53
C GLU A 387 -26.60 0.99 -9.64
N LYS A 388 -25.70 1.21 -8.69
CA LYS A 388 -24.39 0.53 -8.68
C LYS A 388 -24.52 -0.96 -8.38
N VAL A 389 -25.41 -1.34 -7.47
CA VAL A 389 -25.70 -2.74 -7.18
C VAL A 389 -26.31 -3.44 -8.40
N ASP A 390 -27.20 -2.77 -9.13
CA ASP A 390 -27.78 -3.26 -10.38
C ASP A 390 -26.72 -3.44 -11.49
N GLU A 391 -25.83 -2.45 -11.65
CA GLU A 391 -24.70 -2.55 -12.59
C GLU A 391 -23.84 -3.78 -12.28
N ILE A 392 -23.48 -3.95 -11.00
CA ILE A 392 -22.67 -5.09 -10.54
C ILE A 392 -23.35 -6.42 -10.87
N TYR A 393 -24.64 -6.57 -10.53
CA TYR A 393 -25.39 -7.80 -10.78
C TYR A 393 -25.41 -8.15 -12.27
N ASN A 394 -25.71 -7.19 -13.13
CA ASN A 394 -25.76 -7.37 -14.57
C ASN A 394 -24.39 -7.82 -15.13
N ILE A 395 -23.29 -7.18 -14.69
CA ILE A 395 -21.93 -7.59 -15.12
C ILE A 395 -21.62 -9.02 -14.68
N ILE A 396 -22.06 -9.45 -13.48
CA ILE A 396 -21.84 -10.82 -13.02
C ILE A 396 -22.61 -11.84 -13.87
N GLU A 397 -23.87 -11.57 -14.19
CA GLU A 397 -24.68 -12.48 -15.04
C GLU A 397 -24.15 -12.58 -16.47
N GLU A 398 -23.63 -11.49 -17.02
CA GLU A 398 -23.06 -11.42 -18.35
C GLU A 398 -21.57 -11.82 -18.40
N ALA A 399 -20.97 -12.12 -17.24
CA ALA A 399 -19.55 -12.37 -17.14
C ALA A 399 -19.11 -13.56 -17.99
N THR A 400 -18.23 -13.28 -18.92
CA THR A 400 -17.63 -14.26 -19.83
C THR A 400 -16.10 -14.10 -19.81
N GLY A 401 -15.38 -15.04 -20.43
CA GLY A 401 -13.94 -14.93 -20.59
C GLY A 401 -13.17 -15.45 -19.37
N LYS A 402 -12.13 -14.71 -18.93
CA LYS A 402 -11.18 -15.19 -17.91
C LYS A 402 -11.70 -15.13 -16.46
N GLY A 403 -12.86 -14.55 -16.24
CA GLY A 403 -13.42 -14.33 -14.89
C GLY A 403 -13.66 -12.84 -14.59
N ILE A 404 -13.99 -12.56 -13.32
CA ILE A 404 -14.30 -11.20 -12.85
C ILE A 404 -13.06 -10.57 -12.22
N MET A 405 -12.88 -9.27 -12.51
CA MET A 405 -11.86 -8.45 -11.86
C MET A 405 -12.58 -7.33 -11.10
N LEU A 406 -12.73 -7.53 -9.78
CA LEU A 406 -13.29 -6.54 -8.88
C LEU A 406 -12.22 -5.51 -8.54
N ILE A 407 -12.49 -4.23 -8.76
CA ILE A 407 -11.53 -3.14 -8.59
C ILE A 407 -12.14 -2.10 -7.66
N GLY A 408 -11.40 -1.72 -6.65
CA GLY A 408 -11.71 -0.62 -5.74
C GLY A 408 -10.47 0.20 -5.45
N GLY A 409 -10.67 1.30 -4.75
CA GLY A 409 -9.60 2.14 -4.25
C GLY A 409 -10.04 2.91 -3.01
N GLY A 410 -9.12 3.60 -2.37
CA GLY A 410 -9.36 4.35 -1.16
C GLY A 410 -8.16 4.33 -0.23
N GLU A 411 -8.38 4.53 1.06
CA GLU A 411 -7.31 4.57 2.06
C GLU A 411 -7.77 3.93 3.39
N PRO A 412 -7.80 2.58 3.47
CA PRO A 412 -8.04 1.90 4.74
C PRO A 412 -6.98 2.23 5.80
N THR A 413 -7.32 2.03 7.06
CA THR A 413 -6.43 2.29 8.19
C THR A 413 -6.11 1.02 8.96
N VAL A 414 -4.92 0.97 9.58
CA VAL A 414 -4.50 -0.10 10.48
C VAL A 414 -4.42 0.44 11.91
N ILE A 415 -5.01 -0.29 12.85
CA ILE A 415 -4.78 -0.05 14.28
C ILE A 415 -3.49 -0.76 14.65
N VAL A 416 -2.44 0.01 14.92
CA VAL A 416 -1.14 -0.53 15.33
C VAL A 416 -1.19 -0.91 16.81
N GLN A 417 -1.10 -2.21 17.10
CA GLN A 417 -1.10 -2.76 18.47
C GLN A 417 0.21 -3.43 18.82
N GLY A 418 0.91 -3.95 17.82
CA GLY A 418 2.18 -4.64 17.97
C GLY A 418 3.40 -3.77 17.67
N SER A 419 4.58 -4.39 17.67
CA SER A 419 5.86 -3.77 17.34
C SER A 419 6.41 -4.21 15.99
N GLY A 420 5.63 -4.96 15.21
CA GLY A 420 6.02 -5.47 13.90
C GLY A 420 6.15 -4.38 12.84
N VAL A 421 6.63 -4.77 11.67
CA VAL A 421 6.80 -3.90 10.51
C VAL A 421 5.83 -4.33 9.42
N GLY A 422 5.06 -3.37 8.89
CA GLY A 422 4.09 -3.62 7.82
C GLY A 422 3.36 -2.35 7.41
N GLY A 423 2.36 -2.53 6.55
CA GLY A 423 1.47 -1.47 6.11
C GLY A 423 0.06 -1.98 5.87
N ARG A 424 -0.87 -1.07 5.64
CA ARG A 424 -2.30 -1.36 5.47
C ARG A 424 -2.60 -2.28 4.28
N ASN A 425 -1.86 -2.13 3.20
CA ASN A 425 -2.09 -2.94 1.99
C ASN A 425 -1.63 -4.38 2.17
N GLN A 426 -0.48 -4.59 2.79
CA GLN A 426 0.03 -5.92 3.12
C GLN A 426 -0.87 -6.61 4.13
N GLU A 427 -1.32 -5.89 5.17
CA GLU A 427 -2.22 -6.44 6.18
C GLU A 427 -3.60 -6.75 5.60
N LEU A 428 -4.16 -5.87 4.75
CA LEU A 428 -5.44 -6.12 4.08
C LEU A 428 -5.39 -7.38 3.21
N ALA A 429 -4.33 -7.56 2.43
CA ALA A 429 -4.15 -8.74 1.59
C ALA A 429 -4.05 -10.03 2.44
N LEU A 430 -3.34 -9.99 3.56
CA LEU A 430 -3.20 -11.14 4.45
C LEU A 430 -4.52 -11.47 5.16
N ARG A 431 -5.22 -10.47 5.70
CA ARG A 431 -6.54 -10.64 6.32
C ARG A 431 -7.54 -11.23 5.34
N PHE A 432 -7.62 -10.65 4.14
CA PHE A 432 -8.50 -11.18 3.09
C PHE A 432 -8.24 -12.64 2.78
N ALA A 433 -6.97 -13.06 2.74
CA ALA A 433 -6.61 -14.46 2.50
C ALA A 433 -7.15 -15.40 3.59
N LEU A 434 -7.09 -14.98 4.86
CA LEU A 434 -7.60 -15.78 6.00
C LEU A 434 -9.12 -15.75 6.06
N ASP A 435 -9.73 -14.58 5.99
CA ASP A 435 -11.19 -14.40 6.03
C ASP A 435 -11.88 -15.14 4.87
N TRP A 436 -11.27 -15.12 3.67
CA TRP A 436 -11.77 -15.88 2.54
C TRP A 436 -11.66 -17.39 2.76
N LEU A 437 -10.55 -17.87 3.33
CA LEU A 437 -10.39 -19.28 3.67
C LEU A 437 -11.46 -19.76 4.67
N GLU A 438 -11.70 -18.98 5.72
CA GLU A 438 -12.73 -19.27 6.73
C GLU A 438 -14.12 -19.36 6.07
N ASN A 439 -14.44 -18.38 5.21
CA ASN A 439 -15.72 -18.35 4.49
C ASN A 439 -15.90 -19.55 3.55
N VAL A 440 -14.84 -20.02 2.90
CA VAL A 440 -14.87 -21.25 2.08
C VAL A 440 -15.08 -22.50 2.94
N GLN A 441 -14.54 -22.56 4.16
CA GLN A 441 -14.75 -23.66 5.10
C GLN A 441 -16.20 -23.72 5.58
N GLU A 442 -16.81 -22.58 5.87
CA GLU A 442 -18.23 -22.46 6.24
C GLU A 442 -19.16 -22.75 5.07
N SER A 443 -18.75 -22.38 3.85
CA SER A 443 -19.56 -22.52 2.64
C SER A 443 -18.80 -23.26 1.53
N PRO A 444 -18.73 -24.60 1.56
CA PRO A 444 -17.89 -25.41 0.66
C PRO A 444 -18.17 -25.20 -0.84
N ARG A 445 -19.36 -24.71 -1.21
CA ARG A 445 -19.67 -24.33 -2.60
C ARG A 445 -18.76 -23.27 -3.19
N LEU A 446 -18.20 -22.41 -2.33
CA LEU A 446 -17.27 -21.35 -2.73
C LEU A 446 -15.90 -21.90 -3.13
N SER A 447 -15.56 -23.14 -2.78
CA SER A 447 -14.31 -23.80 -3.16
C SER A 447 -14.15 -24.02 -4.68
N LYS A 448 -15.23 -23.83 -5.44
CA LYS A 448 -15.20 -23.86 -6.91
C LYS A 448 -14.56 -22.62 -7.55
N TYR A 449 -14.28 -21.62 -6.74
CA TYR A 449 -13.74 -20.35 -7.21
C TYR A 449 -12.35 -20.12 -6.66
N ASP A 450 -11.44 -19.76 -7.54
CA ASP A 450 -10.12 -19.23 -7.18
C ASP A 450 -10.24 -17.73 -7.01
N VAL A 451 -9.90 -17.25 -5.82
CA VAL A 451 -9.99 -15.84 -5.46
C VAL A 451 -8.63 -15.36 -4.96
N ILE A 452 -8.14 -14.29 -5.58
CA ILE A 452 -6.84 -13.67 -5.26
C ILE A 452 -7.04 -12.17 -5.12
N MET A 453 -6.51 -11.59 -4.07
CA MET A 453 -6.47 -10.14 -3.85
C MET A 453 -5.06 -9.60 -4.10
N LEU A 454 -4.97 -8.44 -4.72
CA LEU A 454 -3.81 -7.55 -4.73
C LEU A 454 -4.25 -6.24 -4.09
N SER A 455 -3.56 -5.81 -3.05
CA SER A 455 -3.72 -4.48 -2.45
C SER A 455 -2.40 -3.74 -2.51
N GLY A 456 -2.42 -2.47 -2.92
CA GLY A 456 -1.19 -1.70 -3.06
C GLY A 456 -1.38 -0.20 -3.11
N GLY A 457 -0.45 0.53 -2.48
CA GLY A 457 -0.36 1.99 -2.53
C GLY A 457 0.17 2.47 -3.88
N THR A 458 -0.48 3.48 -4.45
CA THR A 458 -0.09 4.04 -5.75
C THR A 458 1.24 4.78 -5.71
N ASP A 459 1.69 5.22 -4.53
CA ASP A 459 3.00 5.86 -4.31
C ASP A 459 4.18 4.88 -4.29
N GLY A 460 3.89 3.58 -4.23
CA GLY A 460 4.89 2.52 -4.23
C GLY A 460 5.43 2.18 -2.84
N GLN A 461 4.82 2.70 -1.78
CA GLN A 461 5.22 2.48 -0.40
C GLN A 461 4.01 2.15 0.48
N ASP A 462 4.13 1.13 1.31
CA ASP A 462 3.10 0.70 2.26
C ASP A 462 3.68 0.67 3.68
N GLY A 463 3.32 1.67 4.48
CA GLY A 463 3.93 1.92 5.79
C GLY A 463 5.43 2.22 5.69
N PRO A 464 6.25 1.84 6.69
CA PRO A 464 7.70 2.07 6.70
C PRO A 464 8.47 0.99 5.92
N THR A 465 7.94 0.51 4.77
CA THR A 465 8.51 -0.61 4.00
C THR A 465 8.90 -0.20 2.57
N ASP A 466 9.64 -1.05 1.86
CA ASP A 466 10.00 -0.88 0.45
C ASP A 466 9.01 -1.56 -0.52
N ALA A 467 7.89 -2.06 0.00
CA ALA A 467 6.82 -2.67 -0.77
C ALA A 467 5.65 -1.70 -0.91
N ALA A 468 4.99 -1.70 -2.05
CA ALA A 468 3.73 -1.01 -2.29
C ALA A 468 2.53 -1.74 -1.66
N GLY A 469 2.65 -3.05 -1.45
CA GLY A 469 1.59 -3.90 -0.94
C GLY A 469 1.87 -5.37 -1.15
N ALA A 470 0.83 -6.21 -1.19
CA ALA A 470 0.98 -7.65 -1.33
C ALA A 470 -0.20 -8.34 -2.01
N PHE A 471 0.04 -9.62 -2.36
CA PHE A 471 -0.99 -10.56 -2.79
C PHE A 471 -1.51 -11.38 -1.62
N GLY A 472 -2.83 -11.56 -1.55
CA GLY A 472 -3.52 -12.43 -0.60
C GLY A 472 -4.34 -13.50 -1.32
N TYR A 473 -4.24 -14.77 -0.89
CA TYR A 473 -4.98 -15.89 -1.45
C TYR A 473 -5.14 -17.01 -0.40
N PRO A 474 -6.18 -17.85 -0.48
CA PRO A 474 -6.59 -18.76 0.61
C PRO A 474 -5.56 -19.81 1.01
N ALA A 475 -4.60 -20.15 0.15
CA ALA A 475 -3.59 -21.14 0.47
C ALA A 475 -2.47 -20.65 1.40
N ILE A 476 -2.37 -19.34 1.67
CA ILE A 476 -1.33 -18.77 2.55
C ILE A 476 -1.36 -19.40 3.93
N GLY A 477 -2.50 -19.40 4.61
CA GLY A 477 -2.66 -19.98 5.94
C GLY A 477 -2.33 -21.48 5.99
N PRO A 478 -2.99 -22.31 5.17
CA PRO A 478 -2.72 -23.75 5.10
C PRO A 478 -1.26 -24.12 4.84
N ILE A 479 -0.54 -23.41 3.97
CA ILE A 479 0.88 -23.65 3.69
C ILE A 479 1.72 -23.45 4.95
N VAL A 480 1.50 -22.36 5.68
CA VAL A 480 2.27 -22.07 6.90
C VAL A 480 1.95 -23.06 8.01
N HIS A 481 0.66 -23.37 8.20
CA HIS A 481 0.24 -24.34 9.20
C HIS A 481 0.72 -25.77 8.91
N ASP A 482 0.73 -26.20 7.65
CA ASP A 482 1.27 -27.49 7.25
C ASP A 482 2.78 -27.57 7.52
N LEU A 483 3.52 -26.54 7.17
CA LEU A 483 4.96 -26.45 7.47
C LEU A 483 5.22 -26.52 8.99
N ARG A 484 4.42 -25.80 9.80
CA ARG A 484 4.50 -25.86 11.25
C ARG A 484 4.28 -27.29 11.77
N ASN A 485 3.25 -27.96 11.27
CA ASN A 485 2.92 -29.31 11.69
C ASN A 485 4.02 -30.31 11.29
N LYS A 486 4.60 -30.19 10.09
CA LYS A 486 5.74 -30.99 9.66
C LYS A 486 6.96 -30.80 10.57
N LEU A 487 7.29 -29.56 10.91
CA LEU A 487 8.39 -29.27 11.84
C LEU A 487 8.13 -29.80 13.26
N ARG A 488 6.90 -29.71 13.75
CA ARG A 488 6.50 -30.29 15.05
C ARG A 488 6.68 -31.81 15.07
N VAL A 489 6.28 -32.50 13.99
CA VAL A 489 6.46 -33.96 13.88
C VAL A 489 7.93 -34.32 13.83
N GLN A 490 8.74 -33.60 13.04
CA GLN A 490 10.18 -33.83 12.94
C GLN A 490 10.89 -33.59 14.29
N LEU A 491 10.54 -32.52 15.00
CA LEU A 491 11.07 -32.22 16.32
C LEU A 491 10.69 -33.34 17.33
N HIS A 492 9.44 -33.79 17.31
CA HIS A 492 9.00 -34.88 18.18
C HIS A 492 9.78 -36.18 17.90
N GLN A 493 9.96 -36.53 16.63
CA GLN A 493 10.77 -37.70 16.23
C GLN A 493 12.22 -37.58 16.71
N ALA A 494 12.84 -36.44 16.51
CA ALA A 494 14.22 -36.20 16.99
C ALA A 494 14.33 -36.25 18.51
N MET A 495 13.33 -35.75 19.25
CA MET A 495 13.27 -35.86 20.70
C MET A 495 13.12 -37.33 21.19
N VAL A 496 12.31 -38.14 20.50
CA VAL A 496 12.14 -39.58 20.82
C VAL A 496 13.44 -40.34 20.54
N GLU A 497 14.09 -40.07 19.40
CA GLU A 497 15.41 -40.61 19.05
C GLU A 497 16.41 -40.33 20.17
N ARG A 498 16.56 -39.08 20.58
CA ARG A 498 17.42 -38.62 21.67
C ARG A 498 17.11 -39.33 23.03
N MET A 499 15.82 -39.41 23.38
CA MET A 499 15.42 -40.12 24.62
C MET A 499 15.75 -41.60 24.61
N ASN A 500 15.65 -42.26 23.44
CA ASN A 500 16.00 -43.66 23.30
C ASN A 500 17.51 -43.89 23.40
N GLU A 501 18.32 -43.00 22.83
CA GLU A 501 19.78 -42.97 22.94
C GLU A 501 20.23 -42.82 24.40
N GLN A 502 19.65 -41.84 25.13
CA GLN A 502 19.94 -41.62 26.55
C GLN A 502 19.51 -42.81 27.45
N LYS A 503 18.39 -43.46 27.12
CA LYS A 503 17.98 -44.68 27.85
C LYS A 503 18.91 -45.85 27.58
N ALA A 504 19.39 -46.03 26.33
CA ALA A 504 20.31 -47.07 25.99
C ALA A 504 21.67 -46.86 26.71
N GLU A 505 22.17 -45.62 26.78
CA GLU A 505 23.35 -45.29 27.57
C GLU A 505 23.21 -45.53 29.05
N THR A 506 22.05 -45.16 29.65
CA THR A 506 21.78 -45.40 31.07
C THR A 506 21.73 -46.88 31.36
N GLN A 507 21.19 -47.72 30.43
CA GLN A 507 21.16 -49.19 30.60
C GLN A 507 22.58 -49.80 30.41
N VAL A 508 23.38 -49.26 29.49
CA VAL A 508 24.79 -49.66 29.35
C VAL A 508 25.60 -49.31 30.59
N MET A 509 25.40 -48.12 31.14
CA MET A 509 26.08 -47.70 32.41
C MET A 509 25.64 -48.53 33.61
N ALA A 510 24.37 -48.95 33.67
CA ALA A 510 23.83 -49.76 34.75
C ALA A 510 24.22 -51.26 34.66
N GLY A 511 24.60 -51.75 33.46
CA GLY A 511 24.90 -53.16 33.18
C GLY A 511 26.37 -53.55 33.11
N VAL A 512 27.32 -52.59 33.12
CA VAL A 512 28.77 -52.89 32.90
C VAL A 512 29.60 -52.69 34.15
N LYS A 513 29.84 -53.76 34.86
CA LYS A 513 31.12 -53.95 35.54
C LYS A 513 32.12 -54.39 34.47
N ILE A 514 33.03 -53.47 34.10
CA ILE A 514 34.36 -53.69 33.51
C ILE A 514 34.46 -54.40 32.15
N ARG A 515 34.77 -53.70 31.10
CA ARG A 515 35.96 -53.92 30.23
C ARG A 515 36.26 -52.66 29.43
N TYR A 516 37.44 -52.11 29.67
CA TYR A 516 38.07 -51.05 28.85
C TYR A 516 38.42 -51.65 27.49
N HIS A 517 37.97 -50.96 26.41
CA HIS A 517 38.85 -50.48 25.28
C HIS A 517 38.03 -49.80 24.20
N SER A 518 38.41 -48.56 23.90
CA SER A 518 38.32 -47.87 22.60
C SER A 518 36.98 -47.86 21.84
N SER A 519 36.10 -46.92 22.16
CA SER A 519 35.13 -46.34 21.20
C SER A 519 34.41 -45.10 21.72
N THR A 520 34.99 -44.31 22.60
CA THR A 520 34.37 -43.11 23.20
C THR A 520 34.26 -41.91 22.23
N GLU A 521 35.03 -41.86 21.17
CA GLU A 521 35.00 -40.74 20.21
C GLU A 521 33.78 -40.76 19.24
N ASN A 522 33.22 -41.93 18.93
CA ASN A 522 32.09 -42.03 18.03
C ASN A 522 30.71 -41.81 18.75
N GLN A 523 30.62 -42.12 20.05
CA GLN A 523 29.40 -41.92 20.81
C GLN A 523 29.18 -40.47 21.18
N THR A 524 30.22 -39.76 21.63
CA THR A 524 30.13 -38.30 21.91
C THR A 524 29.80 -37.49 20.67
N LYS A 525 30.24 -37.87 19.46
CA LYS A 525 29.88 -37.23 18.21
C LYS A 525 28.43 -37.45 17.80
N ASN A 526 27.81 -38.59 18.11
CA ASN A 526 26.42 -38.85 17.82
C ASN A 526 25.48 -38.08 18.79
N ASP A 527 25.85 -37.98 20.07
CA ASP A 527 25.08 -37.24 21.07
C ASP A 527 25.13 -35.73 20.85
N GLU A 528 26.26 -35.18 20.44
CA GLU A 528 26.38 -33.81 19.99
C GLU A 528 25.51 -33.55 18.73
N LEU A 529 25.54 -34.48 17.75
CA LEU A 529 24.79 -34.35 16.50
C LEU A 529 23.27 -34.40 16.68
N THR A 530 22.77 -35.25 17.60
CA THR A 530 21.31 -35.34 17.89
C THR A 530 20.82 -34.17 18.74
N ASN A 531 21.66 -33.65 19.66
CA ASN A 531 21.38 -32.43 20.39
C ASN A 531 21.28 -31.23 19.45
N ASP A 532 22.25 -31.04 18.56
CA ASP A 532 22.27 -29.99 17.55
C ASP A 532 21.04 -30.06 16.62
N LYS A 533 20.59 -31.25 16.24
CA LYS A 533 19.40 -31.47 15.40
C LYS A 533 18.13 -31.04 16.11
N CYS A 534 17.93 -31.40 17.39
CA CYS A 534 16.77 -31.00 18.19
C CYS A 534 16.72 -29.48 18.39
N ASP A 535 17.88 -28.89 18.74
CA ASP A 535 17.98 -27.46 18.99
C ASP A 535 17.75 -26.66 17.68
N ALA A 536 18.27 -27.11 16.55
CA ALA A 536 18.03 -26.52 15.24
C ALA A 536 16.55 -26.57 14.82
N LEU A 537 15.87 -27.70 15.03
CA LEU A 537 14.43 -27.84 14.74
C LEU A 537 13.58 -26.99 15.66
N ALA A 538 13.92 -26.91 16.94
CA ALA A 538 13.24 -26.04 17.90
C ALA A 538 13.37 -24.57 17.54
N LEU A 539 14.57 -24.14 17.13
CA LEU A 539 14.82 -22.79 16.66
C LEU A 539 14.01 -22.46 15.40
N LYS A 540 13.99 -23.37 14.42
CA LYS A 540 13.19 -23.22 13.19
C LYS A 540 11.70 -23.13 13.50
N LEU A 541 11.19 -23.96 14.40
CA LEU A 541 9.79 -23.91 14.82
C LEU A 541 9.46 -22.59 15.52
N GLY A 542 10.34 -22.10 16.42
CA GLY A 542 10.16 -20.83 17.09
C GLY A 542 10.15 -19.63 16.13
N ALA A 543 10.97 -19.67 15.08
CA ALA A 543 10.96 -18.66 14.02
C ALA A 543 9.65 -18.73 13.21
N LEU A 544 9.18 -19.93 12.87
CA LEU A 544 7.95 -20.12 12.10
C LEU A 544 6.70 -19.74 12.89
N GLU A 545 6.66 -19.94 14.23
CA GLU A 545 5.54 -19.50 15.07
C GLU A 545 5.31 -17.97 14.99
N LYS A 546 6.35 -17.18 14.77
CA LYS A 546 6.23 -15.74 14.52
C LYS A 546 5.67 -15.40 13.14
N LEU A 547 5.72 -16.33 12.21
CA LEU A 547 5.19 -16.20 10.84
C LEU A 547 3.81 -16.85 10.66
N ILE A 548 3.16 -17.30 11.74
CA ILE A 548 1.77 -17.74 11.68
C ILE A 548 0.91 -16.51 11.37
N PRO A 549 0.10 -16.54 10.30
CA PRO A 549 -0.61 -15.36 9.83
C PRO A 549 -1.44 -14.64 10.89
N GLU A 550 -2.05 -15.37 11.80
CA GLU A 550 -2.84 -14.82 12.92
C GLU A 550 -1.95 -14.01 13.88
N ASN A 551 -0.79 -14.56 14.28
CA ASN A 551 0.19 -13.85 15.13
C ASN A 551 0.80 -12.64 14.42
N VAL A 552 1.01 -12.74 13.10
CA VAL A 552 1.51 -11.65 12.26
C VAL A 552 0.54 -10.47 12.27
N ILE A 553 -0.77 -10.75 12.15
CA ILE A 553 -1.82 -9.73 12.19
C ILE A 553 -1.88 -9.07 13.58
N GLU A 554 -1.84 -9.85 14.66
CA GLU A 554 -1.85 -9.34 16.04
C GLU A 554 -0.65 -8.43 16.33
N ASN A 555 0.51 -8.73 15.73
CA ASN A 555 1.74 -7.95 15.90
C ASN A 555 1.96 -6.87 14.83
N ASN A 556 1.07 -6.72 13.85
CA ASN A 556 1.21 -5.83 12.68
C ASN A 556 2.51 -6.06 11.89
N ASP A 557 2.93 -7.35 11.70
CA ASP A 557 4.24 -7.73 11.16
C ASP A 557 4.17 -8.28 9.73
N SER A 558 3.25 -7.77 8.94
CA SER A 558 2.95 -8.26 7.59
C SER A 558 4.15 -8.18 6.63
N TYR A 559 5.03 -7.19 6.76
CA TYR A 559 6.22 -7.08 5.92
C TYR A 559 7.23 -8.20 6.15
N ASN A 560 7.54 -8.51 7.42
CA ASN A 560 8.44 -9.61 7.74
C ASN A 560 7.84 -10.95 7.34
N PHE A 561 6.52 -11.12 7.51
CA PHE A 561 5.82 -12.29 7.00
C PHE A 561 6.05 -12.47 5.49
N TYR A 562 5.66 -11.52 4.66
CA TYR A 562 5.76 -11.62 3.21
C TYR A 562 7.20 -11.71 2.70
N THR A 563 8.15 -11.03 3.36
CA THR A 563 9.57 -11.11 3.00
C THR A 563 10.10 -12.52 3.14
N ASN A 564 9.67 -13.23 4.19
CA ASN A 564 10.10 -14.60 4.46
C ASN A 564 9.23 -15.64 3.72
N PHE A 565 7.93 -15.39 3.59
CA PHE A 565 7.02 -16.27 2.87
C PHE A 565 7.35 -16.25 1.37
N LYS A 566 7.66 -17.43 0.81
CA LYS A 566 8.06 -17.59 -0.61
C LYS A 566 9.13 -16.58 -1.07
N LYS A 567 10.03 -16.18 -0.18
CA LYS A 567 11.15 -15.25 -0.46
C LYS A 567 10.66 -13.92 -1.05
N GLY A 568 9.57 -13.39 -0.54
CA GLY A 568 9.01 -12.10 -0.97
C GLY A 568 8.30 -12.10 -2.33
N LYS A 569 8.04 -13.27 -2.93
CA LYS A 569 7.35 -13.36 -4.25
C LYS A 569 5.95 -12.76 -4.26
N ASP A 570 5.29 -12.70 -3.10
CA ASP A 570 3.95 -12.15 -2.94
C ASP A 570 3.93 -10.67 -2.58
N LEU A 571 5.10 -10.04 -2.36
CA LEU A 571 5.19 -8.59 -2.23
C LEU A 571 5.04 -7.89 -3.59
N LEU A 572 4.30 -6.80 -3.58
CA LEU A 572 4.26 -5.86 -4.69
C LEU A 572 5.36 -4.82 -4.49
N LYS A 573 6.47 -4.94 -5.21
CA LYS A 573 7.57 -3.97 -5.18
C LYS A 573 7.62 -3.21 -6.49
N THR A 574 7.32 -1.91 -6.45
CA THR A 574 7.35 -1.00 -7.59
C THR A 574 8.50 -0.02 -7.52
N GLY A 575 9.09 0.17 -6.33
CA GLY A 575 9.82 1.38 -5.99
C GLY A 575 8.88 2.58 -5.89
N LEU A 576 9.41 3.73 -5.50
CA LEU A 576 8.64 4.98 -5.45
C LEU A 576 8.19 5.37 -6.86
N THR A 577 6.89 5.60 -7.04
CA THR A 577 6.28 5.86 -8.35
C THR A 577 6.31 7.33 -8.75
N GLY A 578 6.45 8.23 -7.79
CA GLY A 578 6.39 9.69 -8.00
C GLY A 578 4.98 10.25 -8.13
N THR A 579 3.96 9.46 -7.84
CA THR A 579 2.56 9.90 -7.68
C THR A 579 2.00 9.41 -6.34
N ASN A 580 0.85 9.93 -5.92
CA ASN A 580 0.06 9.40 -4.81
C ASN A 580 -1.40 9.78 -5.01
N VAL A 581 -2.23 8.77 -5.19
CA VAL A 581 -3.70 8.88 -5.18
C VAL A 581 -4.30 7.79 -4.30
N MET A 582 -3.69 7.50 -3.15
CA MET A 582 -4.10 6.44 -2.22
C MET A 582 -3.88 5.02 -2.78
N ASP A 583 -4.72 4.06 -2.42
CA ASP A 583 -4.54 2.64 -2.70
C ASP A 583 -5.42 2.13 -3.85
N LEU A 584 -4.98 1.05 -4.47
CA LEU A 584 -5.77 0.24 -5.40
C LEU A 584 -5.95 -1.16 -4.84
N HIS A 585 -7.18 -1.63 -4.82
CA HIS A 585 -7.58 -2.97 -4.40
C HIS A 585 -8.12 -3.73 -5.60
N ILE A 586 -7.52 -4.86 -5.94
CA ILE A 586 -7.87 -5.66 -7.11
C ILE A 586 -8.13 -7.09 -6.66
N ILE A 587 -9.33 -7.62 -6.90
CA ILE A 587 -9.67 -9.00 -6.56
C ILE A 587 -10.06 -9.74 -7.84
N CYS A 588 -9.34 -10.82 -8.12
CA CYS A 588 -9.62 -11.68 -9.24
C CYS A 588 -10.46 -12.88 -8.79
N ILE A 589 -11.57 -13.13 -9.47
CA ILE A 589 -12.48 -14.25 -9.22
C ILE A 589 -12.56 -15.07 -10.48
N THR A 590 -12.12 -16.35 -10.43
CA THR A 590 -12.18 -17.27 -11.56
C THR A 590 -12.86 -18.56 -11.13
N LYS A 591 -13.70 -19.10 -12.00
CA LYS A 591 -14.29 -20.41 -11.78
C LYS A 591 -13.31 -21.49 -12.23
N GLN A 592 -13.13 -22.52 -11.40
CA GLN A 592 -12.30 -23.66 -11.76
C GLN A 592 -12.98 -24.44 -12.90
N GLU A 593 -12.28 -24.66 -14.02
CA GLU A 593 -12.80 -25.39 -15.17
C GLU A 593 -12.82 -26.91 -14.95
N CYS A 594 -11.96 -27.43 -14.11
CA CYS A 594 -11.95 -28.81 -13.62
C CYS A 594 -11.86 -28.78 -12.09
N GLY A 595 -12.26 -29.84 -11.40
CA GLY A 595 -12.15 -29.96 -9.94
C GLY A 595 -10.72 -29.91 -9.38
N CYS A 596 -9.75 -29.51 -10.23
CA CYS A 596 -8.37 -29.25 -9.86
C CYS A 596 -8.30 -27.83 -9.30
N ARG A 597 -8.07 -27.68 -8.00
CA ARG A 597 -7.70 -26.38 -7.42
C ARG A 597 -6.53 -25.80 -8.20
N LEU A 598 -6.48 -24.48 -8.39
CA LEU A 598 -5.24 -23.78 -8.79
C LEU A 598 -4.12 -24.41 -8.00
N ASP A 599 -3.18 -25.03 -8.72
CA ASP A 599 -2.16 -25.91 -8.15
C ASP A 599 -1.30 -25.20 -7.10
N PHE A 600 -1.88 -24.99 -5.93
CA PHE A 600 -1.11 -24.77 -4.73
C PHE A 600 -0.38 -26.06 -4.31
N GLU A 601 -0.80 -27.24 -4.85
CA GLU A 601 -0.21 -28.56 -4.58
C GLU A 601 0.87 -28.98 -5.58
N ILE A 602 0.94 -28.42 -6.79
CA ILE A 602 2.01 -28.80 -7.76
C ILE A 602 3.35 -28.14 -7.41
N GLU A 603 3.38 -27.12 -6.58
CA GLU A 603 4.64 -26.76 -5.92
C GLU A 603 5.13 -27.85 -4.94
N SER A 604 4.33 -28.87 -4.61
CA SER A 604 4.78 -30.03 -3.82
C SER A 604 5.48 -31.13 -4.62
N LYS A 605 5.48 -31.08 -5.95
CA LYS A 605 6.41 -31.84 -6.80
C LYS A 605 7.73 -31.08 -7.08
N CYS A 606 7.86 -29.84 -6.63
CA CYS A 606 9.16 -29.22 -6.42
C CYS A 606 9.84 -29.85 -5.21
N PRO A 607 11.19 -29.94 -5.19
CA PRO A 607 11.93 -30.48 -4.07
C PRO A 607 11.43 -29.84 -2.78
N ASP A 608 11.31 -30.66 -1.74
CA ASP A 608 10.79 -30.37 -0.42
C ASP A 608 10.75 -28.85 -0.12
N PRO A 609 9.58 -28.23 0.21
CA PRO A 609 9.54 -26.81 0.60
C PRO A 609 10.58 -26.44 1.65
N LEU A 610 11.08 -27.41 2.42
CA LEU A 610 12.20 -27.28 3.34
C LEU A 610 13.56 -27.17 2.63
N GLU A 611 13.72 -27.67 1.39
CA GLU A 611 14.97 -27.51 0.60
C GLU A 611 14.98 -26.23 -0.25
N GLU A 612 13.83 -25.75 -0.74
CA GLU A 612 13.74 -24.45 -1.45
C GLU A 612 13.64 -23.25 -0.51
N HIS A 613 13.01 -23.42 0.64
CA HIS A 613 13.09 -22.46 1.72
C HIS A 613 14.35 -22.79 2.51
N ASN A 614 15.43 -22.13 2.16
CA ASN A 614 16.61 -22.11 3.03
C ASN A 614 16.16 -21.52 4.36
N LEU A 615 15.77 -22.38 5.31
CA LEU A 615 15.29 -21.97 6.65
C LEU A 615 16.38 -21.16 7.39
N GLU A 616 17.65 -21.22 6.91
CA GLU A 616 18.70 -20.29 7.35
C GLU A 616 18.41 -18.83 6.97
N SER A 617 17.62 -18.56 5.91
CA SER A 617 17.17 -17.20 5.58
C SER A 617 15.96 -16.73 6.40
N LEU A 618 15.27 -17.64 7.08
CA LEU A 618 14.17 -17.31 8.02
C LEU A 618 14.70 -16.94 9.40
N VAL A 619 15.95 -17.30 9.70
CA VAL A 619 16.59 -17.04 10.98
C VAL A 619 17.70 -16.02 10.73
N GLY A 620 17.39 -14.74 10.92
CA GLY A 620 18.42 -13.69 11.01
C GLY A 620 19.40 -14.04 12.14
N VAL A 621 20.69 -13.89 11.88
CA VAL A 621 21.79 -14.41 12.71
C VAL A 621 21.92 -13.72 14.09
N ASP A 622 21.17 -12.67 14.39
CA ASP A 622 21.33 -11.90 15.62
C ASP A 622 20.09 -11.96 16.54
N GLY A 623 20.28 -12.62 17.67
CA GLY A 623 19.55 -12.35 18.90
C GLY A 623 18.36 -13.24 19.25
N PHE A 624 18.55 -14.56 19.35
CA PHE A 624 17.52 -15.44 19.90
C PHE A 624 17.76 -15.79 21.38
N GLU A 625 16.85 -15.34 22.24
CA GLU A 625 16.68 -15.94 23.57
C GLU A 625 16.13 -17.36 23.46
N ARG A 626 16.71 -18.29 24.22
CA ARG A 626 16.30 -19.70 24.22
C ARG A 626 14.86 -19.86 24.71
N CYS A 627 13.91 -20.07 23.78
CA CYS A 627 12.54 -20.42 24.13
C CYS A 627 12.49 -21.90 24.57
N ARG A 628 12.15 -22.16 25.81
CA ARG A 628 11.71 -23.49 26.27
C ARG A 628 10.31 -23.78 25.71
N ILE A 629 10.24 -24.58 24.67
CA ILE A 629 8.96 -25.07 24.13
C ILE A 629 8.52 -26.25 24.98
N VAL A 630 7.50 -26.06 25.82
CA VAL A 630 6.77 -27.12 26.46
C VAL A 630 5.74 -27.64 25.45
N ALA A 631 5.93 -28.85 24.95
CA ALA A 631 4.97 -29.53 24.08
C ALA A 631 3.70 -29.82 24.85
N ASN A 632 2.72 -28.95 24.83
CA ASN A 632 1.37 -29.25 25.31
C ASN A 632 0.55 -29.89 24.19
N SER A 633 0.12 -31.09 24.54
CA SER A 633 -0.46 -32.15 23.76
C SER A 633 -1.84 -31.89 23.14
N ALA A 634 -2.05 -32.51 21.98
CA ALA A 634 -3.22 -33.34 21.63
C ALA A 634 -4.63 -32.72 21.69
N LYS A 635 -4.87 -31.42 21.67
CA LYS A 635 -6.23 -30.87 21.52
C LYS A 635 -6.55 -30.22 20.16
N ASP A 636 -5.55 -29.95 19.34
CA ASP A 636 -5.70 -29.22 18.07
C ASP A 636 -5.93 -30.14 16.83
N THR A 637 -6.12 -31.44 17.03
CA THR A 637 -6.31 -32.39 15.91
C THR A 637 -7.69 -32.37 15.25
N LYS A 638 -8.60 -31.48 15.66
CA LYS A 638 -9.96 -31.43 15.09
C LYS A 638 -10.10 -30.54 13.84
N LEU A 639 -9.09 -29.80 13.47
CA LEU A 639 -9.20 -28.79 12.41
C LEU A 639 -8.66 -29.19 11.01
N LEU A 640 -8.16 -30.41 10.82
CA LEU A 640 -7.59 -30.82 9.52
C LEU A 640 -8.02 -32.19 9.08
N ASN A 641 -9.35 -32.40 8.90
CA ASN A 641 -9.87 -33.46 8.05
C ASN A 641 -10.23 -32.92 6.65
N LEU A 642 -9.26 -32.35 5.97
CA LEU A 642 -9.31 -32.23 4.52
C LEU A 642 -8.93 -33.60 3.96
N LYS A 643 -9.93 -34.37 3.53
CA LYS A 643 -9.73 -35.58 2.74
C LYS A 643 -8.92 -35.21 1.52
N VAL A 644 -7.70 -35.71 1.45
CA VAL A 644 -6.89 -35.75 0.23
C VAL A 644 -7.72 -36.57 -0.78
N LEU A 645 -8.17 -35.93 -1.84
CA LEU A 645 -8.78 -36.62 -2.99
C LEU A 645 -7.71 -37.46 -3.66
N ASP A 646 -8.06 -38.69 -4.03
CA ASP A 646 -7.23 -39.72 -4.64
C ASP A 646 -6.40 -39.15 -5.81
N PRO A 647 -5.06 -39.28 -5.78
CA PRO A 647 -4.19 -38.80 -6.86
C PRO A 647 -4.50 -39.41 -8.24
N ASN A 648 -5.15 -40.57 -8.29
CA ASN A 648 -5.48 -41.26 -9.53
C ASN A 648 -6.66 -40.64 -10.30
N LEU A 649 -7.43 -39.72 -9.70
CA LEU A 649 -8.50 -38.98 -10.40
C LEU A 649 -7.96 -37.81 -11.25
N ALA A 650 -6.79 -37.29 -10.95
CA ALA A 650 -6.17 -36.17 -11.69
C ALA A 650 -5.66 -36.60 -13.08
N GLU A 651 -5.14 -37.82 -13.22
CA GLU A 651 -4.62 -38.30 -14.51
C GLU A 651 -5.72 -38.62 -15.56
N SER A 652 -6.95 -38.90 -15.13
CA SER A 652 -8.04 -39.21 -16.06
C SER A 652 -8.73 -37.98 -16.67
N CYS A 653 -8.60 -36.81 -16.05
CA CYS A 653 -9.21 -35.56 -16.54
C CYS A 653 -8.38 -34.87 -17.62
N CYS A 654 -7.03 -34.95 -17.56
CA CYS A 654 -6.17 -34.24 -18.50
C CYS A 654 -6.05 -34.91 -19.89
N THR A 655 -6.47 -36.18 -20.01
CA THR A 655 -6.38 -36.92 -21.29
C THR A 655 -7.60 -36.74 -22.18
N LYS A 656 -8.70 -36.12 -21.73
CA LYS A 656 -9.94 -35.95 -22.52
C LYS A 656 -10.09 -34.61 -23.24
N SER A 657 -9.22 -33.63 -23.02
CA SER A 657 -9.33 -32.30 -23.63
C SER A 657 -8.52 -32.13 -24.95
N ASN A 658 -7.86 -33.17 -25.46
CA ASN A 658 -7.13 -33.13 -26.72
C ASN A 658 -7.81 -33.87 -27.89
N LYS A 659 -9.12 -34.12 -27.80
CA LYS A 659 -9.92 -34.62 -28.92
C LYS A 659 -11.31 -33.98 -28.87
N GLU A 660 -11.38 -32.75 -29.41
CA GLU A 660 -12.52 -32.20 -30.16
C GLU A 660 -12.13 -30.77 -30.63
#